data_2fdd8ddfa3c91a0da13a4a5e29a83dc5
#
_entry.id   2fdd8ddfa3c91a0da13a4a5e29a83dc5
#
_cell.length_a   1.000
_cell.length_b   1.000
_cell.length_c   1.000
_cell.angle_alpha   90.00
_cell.angle_beta   90.00
_cell.angle_gamma   90.00
#
_symmetry.space_group_name_H-M   'P 1'
#
loop_
_entity.id
_entity.type
_entity.pdbx_description
1 polymer ?
#
loop_
_entity_poly.entity_id
_entity_poly.type
_entity_poly.pdbx_seq_one_letter_code
_entity_poly.pdbx_strand_id
1 'polypeptide(L)'
;MHHRSRSPKLLGTAIAAVLGLGLGMPTASAVPSADPDPVPGLVAGSDTAAPQLVTGLAEAAPGATPADAARAHLAAHRDRYQVDPAQLVETGTERAADGRRTVRFAQQYGGLPVFGAAYLVHLVGEGEGQRVESVGGKYFTGLAAPTAQSVPDAVLRELALGAVEDPVARQAATAEDHGLVVLPGGTGRLARHFTVRGADAAAGEAKARAVFVDATVGAVALAYEVRAPQLPAAQAAGSAGAAGAPEPAVGTAPDVHGNPVQVNIGRLPDGSYQLTDLTRPATITTYDAEGREYLEVRGRMPAGVQPAASATPDFPASAAATGAANAHINAGLVYDFYRDRLGRQGIDGQNGPIIAMVNATSFGKPMRNAAWDGQKMIYGSGGAKEFPFAVAIDVAGHEMTHGVVEKTAGLIMIGQSGALDEAVSDYFGNAIEVTARGLSMDDPRAALLGESLCRTGTPEACADRRLDDGRTTVADYVGAPYSVDSGGAHLNSTIMGGALWDIRRTLDPLTADRLVYRALSEYLTPLDGFVEARNAVLAAGRSMGLSRAQLRSVAGAFDAHGIKEGWQRRIGVDSRLVLGDVAGGLVAPAVADGRWVAATTGHGFGGVLGVVAGTVGSSAEPVRLSPDDGRSHAWPATDGTTAAWTTLGGLPGGGWGAEVLARPLDGGPLRSVYTGPNQQVSDVQVSGGTIAFRLADFATHRALPAISVNGGPVVQIPLADGHAASSVTLQGGLLGWTEIWTSGERTVFAPTVYSIATGRVVAQYVLGDGEGAPAVRAEQTRLAGDRLYWVEQPDDKSTGSSIRSGAVDGSGVSEVLTGTTADLRRIESFTVSDKAVTFVHAFEEPNGPVHNADLPKLWQLPLAGGTPRRVSCNRGGQYVPAADRGTRVLWLDATAGRTDLVVRERPTGTC
;
A
#
# COMPACT_ATOMS: atom_id res chain seq x y z
N MET A 1 -22.06 -52.52 -0.31
CA MET A 1 -22.04 -53.33 -1.53
C MET A 1 -21.00 -52.72 -2.44
N HIS A 2 -19.81 -53.24 -2.47
CA HIS A 2 -19.23 -54.14 -3.45
C HIS A 2 -19.24 -53.55 -4.88
N HIS A 3 -18.17 -53.35 -5.65
CA HIS A 3 -16.93 -54.10 -5.91
C HIS A 3 -15.98 -53.15 -6.68
N ARG A 4 -14.66 -53.03 -6.38
CA ARG A 4 -13.52 -53.73 -7.04
C ARG A 4 -13.62 -53.82 -8.58
N SER A 5 -12.66 -53.52 -9.44
CA SER A 5 -11.21 -53.67 -9.41
C SER A 5 -10.63 -53.35 -10.80
N ARG A 6 -9.34 -53.05 -10.85
CA ARG A 6 -8.26 -53.55 -11.67
C ARG A 6 -7.66 -52.67 -12.77
N SER A 7 -6.40 -52.44 -12.58
CA SER A 7 -5.42 -52.11 -13.63
C SER A 7 -5.17 -53.29 -14.57
N PRO A 8 -4.53 -53.10 -15.72
CA PRO A 8 -3.24 -53.77 -15.86
C PRO A 8 -2.09 -52.94 -16.48
N LYS A 9 -0.92 -53.44 -16.16
CA LYS A 9 0.43 -53.15 -16.65
C LYS A 9 0.63 -53.66 -18.09
N LEU A 10 1.72 -53.21 -18.74
CA LEU A 10 2.79 -53.94 -19.44
C LEU A 10 3.49 -52.97 -20.40
N LEU A 11 4.73 -52.82 -20.41
CA LEU A 11 6.01 -53.51 -20.66
C LEU A 11 6.65 -53.04 -21.97
N GLY A 12 7.98 -52.88 -21.97
CA GLY A 12 8.80 -52.84 -23.18
C GLY A 12 10.11 -52.05 -23.05
N THR A 13 11.04 -52.67 -22.53
CA THR A 13 12.47 -52.93 -22.65
C THR A 13 13.22 -52.54 -23.94
N ALA A 14 14.47 -52.07 -23.79
CA ALA A 14 15.73 -52.57 -24.42
C ALA A 14 16.88 -51.62 -24.14
N ILE A 15 17.88 -51.92 -23.39
CA ILE A 15 19.17 -52.58 -23.52
C ILE A 15 20.06 -52.03 -24.65
N ALA A 16 21.22 -51.46 -24.25
CA ALA A 16 22.53 -51.75 -24.85
C ALA A 16 23.64 -51.39 -23.87
N ALA A 17 24.40 -52.41 -23.53
CA ALA A 17 25.64 -52.34 -22.79
C ALA A 17 26.82 -52.26 -23.76
N VAL A 18 27.91 -51.60 -23.36
CA VAL A 18 29.28 -51.90 -23.84
C VAL A 18 30.25 -51.82 -22.67
N LEU A 19 30.98 -52.93 -22.58
CA LEU A 19 32.10 -53.22 -21.68
C LEU A 19 33.36 -52.44 -22.02
N GLY A 20 34.16 -52.14 -20.95
CA GLY A 20 35.47 -52.68 -21.08
C GLY A 20 36.65 -51.95 -20.46
N LEU A 21 37.19 -52.58 -19.45
CA LEU A 21 38.63 -52.65 -19.12
C LEU A 21 39.28 -51.57 -18.21
N GLY A 22 39.58 -52.02 -17.02
CA GLY A 22 40.39 -51.37 -16.02
C GLY A 22 41.89 -51.47 -16.27
N LEU A 23 42.60 -50.61 -15.57
CA LEU A 23 43.98 -50.79 -15.10
C LEU A 23 44.28 -49.95 -13.87
N GLY A 24 44.78 -50.57 -12.94
CA GLY A 24 45.68 -50.38 -11.79
C GLY A 24 45.79 -49.02 -11.12
N MET A 25 45.60 -49.06 -9.81
CA MET A 25 45.98 -48.08 -8.83
C MET A 25 47.47 -47.67 -8.77
N PRO A 26 47.80 -46.52 -8.24
CA PRO A 26 48.33 -46.50 -6.90
C PRO A 26 47.64 -45.56 -5.94
N THR A 27 47.60 -45.98 -4.67
CA THR A 27 47.13 -45.23 -3.51
C THR A 27 47.98 -43.97 -3.28
N ALA A 28 47.41 -42.82 -3.49
CA ALA A 28 47.99 -41.54 -2.99
C ALA A 28 47.28 -41.18 -1.67
N SER A 29 48.07 -40.98 -0.64
CA SER A 29 47.67 -40.50 0.68
C SER A 29 46.88 -39.19 0.53
N ALA A 30 45.71 -39.16 1.10
CA ALA A 30 44.90 -37.93 1.17
C ALA A 30 45.62 -36.92 2.04
N VAL A 31 46.07 -35.81 1.41
CA VAL A 31 46.31 -34.55 2.08
C VAL A 31 44.91 -33.97 2.42
N PRO A 32 44.66 -33.51 3.67
CA PRO A 32 43.42 -32.86 3.96
C PRO A 32 43.31 -31.62 3.07
N SER A 33 42.41 -31.65 2.12
CA SER A 33 42.04 -30.46 1.35
C SER A 33 41.52 -29.42 2.32
N ALA A 34 42.20 -28.25 2.40
CA ALA A 34 41.59 -27.07 2.95
C ALA A 34 40.22 -26.90 2.29
N ASP A 35 39.19 -26.70 3.10
CA ASP A 35 37.86 -26.33 2.60
C ASP A 35 38.06 -25.19 1.59
N PRO A 36 37.48 -25.30 0.37
CA PRO A 36 37.54 -24.20 -0.57
C PRO A 36 36.89 -22.99 0.09
N ASP A 37 37.51 -21.83 -0.02
CA ASP A 37 36.95 -20.57 0.43
C ASP A 37 35.46 -20.49 -0.01
N PRO A 38 34.54 -20.13 0.89
CA PRO A 38 33.11 -20.12 0.54
C PRO A 38 32.90 -19.17 -0.63
N VAL A 39 32.37 -19.70 -1.74
CA VAL A 39 31.98 -18.87 -2.88
C VAL A 39 30.91 -17.91 -2.39
N PRO A 40 31.07 -16.58 -2.60
CA PRO A 40 30.07 -15.62 -2.19
C PRO A 40 28.69 -15.98 -2.73
N GLY A 41 27.68 -16.07 -1.84
CA GLY A 41 26.30 -16.27 -2.24
C GLY A 41 25.75 -14.95 -2.79
N LEU A 42 25.35 -14.92 -4.05
CA LEU A 42 24.76 -13.77 -4.70
C LEU A 42 23.27 -14.00 -4.92
N VAL A 43 22.42 -13.07 -4.42
CA VAL A 43 20.99 -13.00 -4.71
C VAL A 43 20.77 -11.79 -5.62
N ALA A 44 20.20 -12.00 -6.81
CA ALA A 44 19.88 -10.94 -7.75
C ALA A 44 18.82 -9.99 -7.19
N GLY A 45 18.89 -8.73 -7.59
CA GLY A 45 17.82 -7.75 -7.29
C GLY A 45 16.56 -8.07 -8.10
N SER A 46 15.39 -7.84 -7.52
CA SER A 46 14.10 -8.06 -8.18
C SER A 46 13.77 -6.97 -9.20
N ASP A 47 14.16 -5.72 -8.92
CA ASP A 47 13.75 -4.53 -9.67
C ASP A 47 14.94 -3.67 -10.13
N THR A 48 16.16 -4.19 -10.00
CA THR A 48 17.40 -3.44 -10.25
C THR A 48 18.55 -4.38 -10.62
N ALA A 49 19.55 -3.88 -11.34
CA ALA A 49 20.76 -4.65 -11.63
C ALA A 49 21.68 -4.81 -10.41
N ALA A 50 21.53 -3.99 -9.36
CA ALA A 50 22.25 -4.17 -8.11
C ALA A 50 21.76 -5.45 -7.41
N PRO A 51 22.69 -6.30 -6.87
CA PRO A 51 22.27 -7.49 -6.14
C PRO A 51 21.53 -7.11 -4.86
N GLN A 52 20.44 -7.83 -4.58
CA GLN A 52 19.71 -7.70 -3.33
C GLN A 52 20.59 -8.07 -2.12
N LEU A 53 21.43 -9.09 -2.28
CA LEU A 53 22.25 -9.59 -1.19
C LEU A 53 23.47 -10.35 -1.71
N VAL A 54 24.63 -10.05 -1.14
CA VAL A 54 25.88 -10.80 -1.33
C VAL A 54 26.40 -11.20 0.05
N THR A 55 26.53 -12.49 0.30
CA THR A 55 26.93 -13.08 1.59
C THR A 55 28.20 -13.93 1.47
N GLY A 56 28.81 -14.26 2.60
CA GLY A 56 30.00 -15.11 2.63
C GLY A 56 31.28 -14.36 2.21
N LEU A 57 31.26 -13.05 2.34
CA LEU A 57 32.43 -12.22 2.12
C LEU A 57 33.38 -12.29 3.35
N ALA A 58 34.65 -12.20 3.12
CA ALA A 58 35.66 -12.06 4.17
C ALA A 58 36.76 -11.06 3.73
N GLU A 59 36.34 -10.05 2.95
CA GLU A 59 37.22 -9.12 2.26
C GLU A 59 37.64 -7.98 3.20
N ALA A 60 38.95 -7.68 3.26
CA ALA A 60 39.45 -6.60 4.07
C ALA A 60 38.86 -5.26 3.64
N ALA A 61 38.44 -4.47 4.62
CA ALA A 61 37.82 -3.18 4.42
C ALA A 61 38.46 -2.12 5.33
N PRO A 62 39.68 -1.64 4.99
CA PRO A 62 40.31 -0.58 5.77
C PRO A 62 39.56 0.75 5.57
N GLY A 63 39.45 1.53 6.65
CA GLY A 63 38.84 2.86 6.63
C GLY A 63 38.93 3.55 7.97
N ALA A 64 38.94 4.90 7.97
CA ALA A 64 38.98 5.69 9.18
C ALA A 64 37.69 5.55 10.01
N THR A 65 36.57 5.40 9.32
CA THR A 65 35.25 5.12 9.90
C THR A 65 34.62 3.88 9.24
N PRO A 66 33.61 3.24 9.85
CA PRO A 66 32.87 2.17 9.20
C PRO A 66 32.28 2.59 7.84
N ALA A 67 31.79 3.81 7.72
CA ALA A 67 31.22 4.35 6.48
C ALA A 67 32.28 4.53 5.39
N ASP A 68 33.49 5.01 5.75
CA ASP A 68 34.61 5.12 4.81
C ASP A 68 35.02 3.75 4.27
N ALA A 69 35.14 2.76 5.17
CA ALA A 69 35.46 1.39 4.81
C ALA A 69 34.41 0.78 3.88
N ALA A 70 33.13 0.96 4.19
CA ALA A 70 32.01 0.51 3.37
C ALA A 70 32.02 1.15 1.97
N ARG A 71 32.20 2.47 1.88
CA ARG A 71 32.29 3.21 0.59
C ARG A 71 33.49 2.74 -0.24
N ALA A 72 34.67 2.59 0.39
CA ALA A 72 35.87 2.14 -0.28
C ALA A 72 35.69 0.72 -0.85
N HIS A 73 35.08 -0.18 -0.08
CA HIS A 73 34.78 -1.53 -0.53
C HIS A 73 33.80 -1.53 -1.74
N LEU A 74 32.70 -0.78 -1.67
CA LEU A 74 31.75 -0.66 -2.77
C LEU A 74 32.41 -0.05 -4.01
N ALA A 75 33.29 0.94 -3.85
CA ALA A 75 34.01 1.56 -4.95
C ALA A 75 35.01 0.59 -5.62
N ALA A 76 35.68 -0.26 -4.83
CA ALA A 76 36.62 -1.26 -5.33
C ALA A 76 35.94 -2.39 -6.10
N HIS A 77 34.63 -2.63 -5.86
CA HIS A 77 33.89 -3.77 -6.42
C HIS A 77 32.63 -3.33 -7.19
N ARG A 78 32.69 -2.20 -7.90
CA ARG A 78 31.54 -1.62 -8.65
C ARG A 78 30.89 -2.62 -9.60
N ASP A 79 31.71 -3.46 -10.27
CA ASP A 79 31.18 -4.46 -11.22
C ASP A 79 30.34 -5.54 -10.53
N ARG A 80 30.66 -5.85 -9.26
CA ARG A 80 29.89 -6.83 -8.46
C ARG A 80 28.58 -6.26 -7.98
N TYR A 81 28.59 -5.04 -7.46
CA TYR A 81 27.45 -4.45 -6.78
C TYR A 81 26.58 -3.57 -7.66
N GLN A 82 27.09 -3.13 -8.81
CA GLN A 82 26.38 -2.19 -9.72
C GLN A 82 25.90 -0.92 -9.00
N VAL A 83 26.65 -0.49 -7.98
CA VAL A 83 26.35 0.68 -7.13
C VAL A 83 27.36 1.79 -7.39
N ASP A 84 26.88 3.02 -7.50
CA ASP A 84 27.75 4.21 -7.49
C ASP A 84 27.85 4.77 -6.05
N PRO A 85 28.99 4.63 -5.36
CA PRO A 85 29.14 5.12 -4.00
C PRO A 85 28.96 6.63 -3.84
N ALA A 86 29.10 7.41 -4.93
CA ALA A 86 28.85 8.85 -4.91
C ALA A 86 27.38 9.21 -4.73
N GLN A 87 26.47 8.29 -5.06
CA GLN A 87 25.03 8.45 -4.84
C GLN A 87 24.57 7.95 -3.46
N LEU A 88 25.46 7.47 -2.62
CA LEU A 88 25.12 6.95 -1.30
C LEU A 88 25.38 7.99 -0.21
N VAL A 89 24.35 8.26 0.58
CA VAL A 89 24.44 9.11 1.79
C VAL A 89 24.25 8.23 3.01
N GLU A 90 25.23 8.26 3.95
CA GLU A 90 25.10 7.53 5.21
C GLU A 90 23.90 8.06 6.01
N THR A 91 23.04 7.13 6.44
CA THR A 91 21.91 7.42 7.32
C THR A 91 22.16 6.94 8.75
N GLY A 92 23.13 6.05 8.95
CA GLY A 92 23.51 5.57 10.25
C GLY A 92 24.46 4.38 10.21
N THR A 93 25.09 4.13 11.33
CA THR A 93 25.90 2.92 11.59
C THR A 93 25.45 2.30 12.89
N GLU A 94 24.84 1.14 12.82
CA GLU A 94 24.38 0.37 13.98
C GLU A 94 25.47 -0.62 14.42
N ARG A 95 25.60 -0.83 15.75
CA ARG A 95 26.47 -1.83 16.32
C ARG A 95 25.66 -2.90 17.03
N ALA A 96 25.76 -4.12 16.55
CA ALA A 96 25.16 -5.28 17.19
C ALA A 96 25.92 -5.68 18.46
N ALA A 97 25.26 -6.44 19.36
CA ALA A 97 25.86 -6.91 20.62
C ALA A 97 27.11 -7.80 20.43
N ASP A 98 27.23 -8.48 19.30
CA ASP A 98 28.38 -9.29 18.91
C ASP A 98 29.53 -8.46 18.29
N GLY A 99 29.38 -7.13 18.27
CA GLY A 99 30.41 -6.21 17.77
C GLY A 99 30.34 -5.96 16.26
N ARG A 100 29.45 -6.60 15.54
CA ARG A 100 29.20 -6.34 14.12
C ARG A 100 28.66 -4.93 13.94
N ARG A 101 28.95 -4.32 12.80
CA ARG A 101 28.47 -2.98 12.44
C ARG A 101 27.78 -3.04 11.09
N THR A 102 26.58 -2.48 11.04
CA THR A 102 25.80 -2.32 9.81
C THR A 102 25.79 -0.85 9.42
N VAL A 103 26.44 -0.53 8.31
CA VAL A 103 26.41 0.82 7.73
C VAL A 103 25.23 0.90 6.79
N ARG A 104 24.34 1.85 7.04
CA ARG A 104 23.15 2.12 6.21
C ARG A 104 23.37 3.34 5.34
N PHE A 105 23.04 3.21 4.07
CA PHE A 105 23.06 4.29 3.09
C PHE A 105 21.69 4.47 2.45
N ALA A 106 21.27 5.72 2.28
CA ALA A 106 20.19 6.08 1.36
C ALA A 106 20.79 6.43 0.00
N GLN A 107 20.06 6.15 -1.08
CA GLN A 107 20.43 6.57 -2.43
C GLN A 107 19.95 7.99 -2.70
N GLN A 108 20.81 8.79 -3.35
CA GLN A 108 20.44 10.07 -3.95
C GLN A 108 20.71 10.04 -5.46
N TYR A 109 19.89 10.73 -6.21
CA TYR A 109 20.03 10.94 -7.64
C TYR A 109 19.89 12.42 -7.97
N GLY A 110 20.90 13.05 -8.57
CA GLY A 110 20.91 14.48 -8.87
C GLY A 110 20.72 15.37 -7.63
N GLY A 111 21.15 14.92 -6.47
CA GLY A 111 20.95 15.63 -5.18
C GLY A 111 19.58 15.41 -4.54
N LEU A 112 18.69 14.62 -5.15
CA LEU A 112 17.36 14.30 -4.63
C LEU A 112 17.33 12.91 -4.01
N PRO A 113 16.58 12.68 -2.91
CA PRO A 113 16.42 11.35 -2.34
C PRO A 113 15.71 10.42 -3.34
N VAL A 114 16.10 9.15 -3.36
CA VAL A 114 15.39 8.09 -4.09
C VAL A 114 14.50 7.35 -3.11
N PHE A 115 13.20 7.33 -3.38
CA PHE A 115 12.19 6.77 -2.50
C PHE A 115 12.44 5.29 -2.18
N GLY A 116 12.52 4.96 -0.90
CA GLY A 116 12.67 3.59 -0.40
C GLY A 116 14.00 2.91 -0.74
N ALA A 117 14.94 3.62 -1.35
CA ALA A 117 16.26 3.08 -1.66
C ALA A 117 17.15 3.09 -0.42
N ALA A 118 17.64 1.91 -0.04
CA ALA A 118 18.60 1.75 1.06
C ALA A 118 19.59 0.63 0.72
N TYR A 119 20.87 0.85 1.04
CA TYR A 119 21.91 -0.13 0.81
C TYR A 119 22.77 -0.31 2.05
N LEU A 120 23.10 -1.54 2.39
CA LEU A 120 23.67 -1.95 3.66
C LEU A 120 25.02 -2.62 3.46
N VAL A 121 25.97 -2.32 4.33
CA VAL A 121 27.27 -3.00 4.38
C VAL A 121 27.52 -3.49 5.80
N HIS A 122 27.71 -4.79 5.95
CA HIS A 122 27.98 -5.43 7.23
C HIS A 122 29.47 -5.62 7.43
N LEU A 123 29.98 -5.07 8.51
CA LEU A 123 31.38 -5.08 8.87
C LEU A 123 31.61 -5.88 10.16
N VAL A 124 32.65 -6.73 10.16
CA VAL A 124 33.13 -7.47 11.34
C VAL A 124 34.57 -7.13 11.65
N GLY A 125 34.95 -7.24 12.90
CA GLY A 125 36.28 -6.85 13.34
C GLY A 125 36.47 -5.33 13.47
N GLU A 126 37.65 -4.89 13.89
CA GLU A 126 38.01 -3.48 14.08
C GLU A 126 39.42 -3.17 13.54
N GLY A 127 39.65 -1.91 13.19
CA GLY A 127 40.94 -1.44 12.70
C GLY A 127 41.43 -2.22 11.47
N GLU A 128 42.68 -2.68 11.48
CA GLU A 128 43.28 -3.45 10.36
C GLU A 128 42.60 -4.83 10.15
N GLY A 129 41.95 -5.37 11.17
CA GLY A 129 41.19 -6.62 11.11
C GLY A 129 39.78 -6.48 10.58
N GLN A 130 39.32 -5.27 10.23
CA GLN A 130 37.98 -5.03 9.75
C GLN A 130 37.74 -5.66 8.37
N ARG A 131 36.62 -6.37 8.22
CA ARG A 131 36.23 -7.06 6.99
C ARG A 131 34.77 -6.83 6.68
N VAL A 132 34.42 -6.84 5.39
CA VAL A 132 33.05 -6.94 4.94
C VAL A 132 32.59 -8.40 4.98
N GLU A 133 31.47 -8.67 5.64
CA GLU A 133 30.85 -9.99 5.74
C GLU A 133 29.75 -10.18 4.70
N SER A 134 28.95 -9.14 4.49
CA SER A 134 27.86 -9.13 3.49
C SER A 134 27.52 -7.71 3.07
N VAL A 135 26.90 -7.60 1.91
CA VAL A 135 26.42 -6.36 1.32
C VAL A 135 25.04 -6.61 0.72
N GLY A 136 24.08 -5.71 0.89
CA GLY A 136 22.76 -5.89 0.32
C GLY A 136 21.84 -4.69 0.47
N GLY A 137 20.63 -4.83 -0.05
CA GLY A 137 19.58 -3.83 0.00
C GLY A 137 19.04 -3.48 -1.39
N LYS A 138 18.32 -2.37 -1.47
CA LYS A 138 17.77 -1.85 -2.74
C LYS A 138 18.49 -0.59 -3.19
N TYR A 139 19.19 -0.70 -4.30
CA TYR A 139 19.81 0.41 -5.01
C TYR A 139 19.33 0.38 -6.46
N PHE A 140 18.70 1.46 -6.90
CA PHE A 140 18.11 1.55 -8.24
C PHE A 140 19.13 2.08 -9.25
N THR A 141 19.41 1.24 -10.25
CA THR A 141 20.33 1.57 -11.35
C THR A 141 19.55 2.16 -12.52
N GLY A 142 20.26 2.85 -13.43
CA GLY A 142 19.67 3.34 -14.68
C GLY A 142 18.69 4.51 -14.52
N LEU A 143 18.70 5.18 -13.36
CA LEU A 143 17.88 6.37 -13.17
C LEU A 143 18.31 7.48 -14.16
N ALA A 144 17.31 8.10 -14.79
CA ALA A 144 17.44 9.23 -15.70
C ALA A 144 16.25 10.22 -15.52
N ALA A 145 15.69 10.27 -14.31
CA ALA A 145 14.59 11.17 -13.99
C ALA A 145 15.00 12.64 -14.14
N PRO A 146 14.08 13.52 -14.57
CA PRO A 146 14.29 14.96 -14.44
C PRO A 146 14.59 15.34 -12.99
N THR A 147 15.41 16.37 -12.77
CA THR A 147 15.74 16.88 -11.43
C THR A 147 15.10 18.23 -11.11
N ALA A 148 14.38 18.80 -12.11
CA ALA A 148 13.65 20.04 -11.98
C ALA A 148 12.18 19.84 -12.34
N GLN A 149 11.28 20.38 -11.52
CA GLN A 149 9.84 20.33 -11.79
C GLN A 149 9.43 21.28 -12.90
N SER A 150 8.37 20.92 -13.63
CA SER A 150 7.73 21.78 -14.65
C SER A 150 6.32 22.20 -14.23
N VAL A 151 5.70 21.48 -13.27
CA VAL A 151 4.35 21.78 -12.76
C VAL A 151 4.47 22.83 -11.63
N PRO A 152 3.67 23.90 -11.65
CA PRO A 152 3.68 24.89 -10.57
C PRO A 152 3.31 24.32 -9.20
N ASP A 153 3.95 24.83 -8.14
CA ASP A 153 3.73 24.35 -6.75
C ASP A 153 2.26 24.37 -6.32
N ALA A 154 1.52 25.41 -6.69
CA ALA A 154 0.11 25.54 -6.37
C ALA A 154 -0.72 24.39 -6.99
N VAL A 155 -0.42 24.03 -8.23
CA VAL A 155 -1.08 22.92 -8.94
C VAL A 155 -0.73 21.57 -8.28
N LEU A 156 0.54 21.35 -7.94
CA LEU A 156 0.97 20.12 -7.27
C LEU A 156 0.27 19.94 -5.93
N ARG A 157 0.13 21.03 -5.17
CA ARG A 157 -0.59 21.03 -3.90
C ARG A 157 -2.09 20.75 -4.06
N GLU A 158 -2.73 21.35 -5.05
CA GLU A 158 -4.15 21.11 -5.36
C GLU A 158 -4.41 19.66 -5.76
N LEU A 159 -3.53 19.10 -6.61
CA LEU A 159 -3.60 17.69 -6.99
C LEU A 159 -3.38 16.76 -5.80
N ALA A 160 -2.48 17.12 -4.88
CA ALA A 160 -2.29 16.34 -3.65
C ALA A 160 -3.54 16.36 -2.77
N LEU A 161 -4.17 17.52 -2.59
CA LEU A 161 -5.43 17.64 -1.85
C LEU A 161 -6.57 16.86 -2.54
N GLY A 162 -6.52 16.73 -3.86
CA GLY A 162 -7.43 15.89 -4.64
C GLY A 162 -7.42 14.41 -4.28
N ALA A 163 -6.39 13.92 -3.57
CA ALA A 163 -6.36 12.57 -3.01
C ALA A 163 -7.36 12.36 -1.87
N VAL A 164 -7.96 13.44 -1.32
CA VAL A 164 -9.12 13.39 -0.44
C VAL A 164 -10.36 13.37 -1.33
N GLU A 165 -11.02 12.22 -1.40
CA GLU A 165 -12.13 12.00 -2.32
C GLU A 165 -13.39 12.79 -1.95
N ASP A 166 -13.68 12.93 -0.64
CA ASP A 166 -14.81 13.70 -0.15
C ASP A 166 -14.59 15.23 -0.36
N PRO A 167 -15.44 15.91 -1.11
CA PRO A 167 -15.30 17.34 -1.39
C PRO A 167 -15.39 18.22 -0.15
N VAL A 168 -16.18 17.85 0.86
CA VAL A 168 -16.32 18.59 2.12
C VAL A 168 -15.07 18.41 2.98
N ALA A 169 -14.61 17.16 3.12
CA ALA A 169 -13.36 16.84 3.82
C ALA A 169 -12.16 17.50 3.13
N ARG A 170 -12.16 17.58 1.81
CA ARG A 170 -11.10 18.24 1.03
C ARG A 170 -10.97 19.72 1.33
N GLN A 171 -12.07 20.45 1.58
CA GLN A 171 -12.03 21.88 1.95
C GLN A 171 -11.30 22.13 3.27
N ALA A 172 -11.36 21.16 4.19
CA ALA A 172 -10.68 21.22 5.48
C ALA A 172 -9.30 20.55 5.47
N ALA A 173 -8.93 19.88 4.37
CA ALA A 173 -7.69 19.13 4.26
C ALA A 173 -6.46 20.05 4.18
N THR A 174 -5.34 19.57 4.71
CA THR A 174 -4.04 20.26 4.65
C THR A 174 -3.03 19.38 3.94
N ALA A 175 -2.11 19.99 3.19
CA ALA A 175 -1.00 19.30 2.54
C ALA A 175 0.32 19.90 3.07
N GLU A 176 1.08 19.09 3.79
CA GLU A 176 2.43 19.38 4.24
C GLU A 176 3.42 18.97 3.16
N ASP A 177 4.30 19.86 2.75
CA ASP A 177 5.22 19.65 1.63
C ASP A 177 6.60 19.19 2.13
N HIS A 178 7.08 18.05 1.65
CA HIS A 178 8.37 17.44 1.99
C HIS A 178 9.43 17.63 0.89
N GLY A 179 9.09 18.30 -0.20
CA GLY A 179 10.01 18.57 -1.30
C GLY A 179 10.00 17.52 -2.40
N LEU A 180 11.02 17.61 -3.26
CA LEU A 180 11.15 16.71 -4.42
C LEU A 180 11.84 15.40 -4.05
N VAL A 181 11.40 14.32 -4.68
CA VAL A 181 11.90 12.95 -4.51
C VAL A 181 11.87 12.22 -5.86
N VAL A 182 12.78 11.31 -6.07
CA VAL A 182 12.74 10.40 -7.22
C VAL A 182 12.03 9.11 -6.82
N LEU A 183 10.87 8.83 -7.41
CA LEU A 183 10.22 7.52 -7.32
C LEU A 183 10.99 6.54 -8.22
N PRO A 184 11.42 5.38 -7.69
CA PRO A 184 12.18 4.40 -8.46
C PRO A 184 11.29 3.60 -9.41
N GLY A 185 11.91 2.93 -10.37
CA GLY A 185 11.29 2.10 -11.41
C GLY A 185 11.56 2.65 -12.80
N GLY A 186 12.02 1.78 -13.71
CA GLY A 186 12.48 2.20 -15.02
C GLY A 186 13.57 3.28 -14.94
N THR A 187 13.36 4.41 -15.61
CA THR A 187 14.26 5.57 -15.56
C THR A 187 14.06 6.48 -14.34
N GLY A 188 13.09 6.15 -13.48
CA GLY A 188 12.69 6.99 -12.35
C GLY A 188 11.74 8.12 -12.72
N ARG A 189 11.02 8.64 -11.73
CA ARG A 189 10.04 9.73 -11.88
C ARG A 189 10.27 10.80 -10.82
N LEU A 190 10.35 12.06 -11.24
CA LEU A 190 10.39 13.18 -10.30
C LEU A 190 9.00 13.40 -9.71
N ALA A 191 8.88 13.34 -8.40
CA ALA A 191 7.63 13.61 -7.70
C ALA A 191 7.84 14.65 -6.60
N ARG A 192 6.78 15.38 -6.26
CA ARG A 192 6.72 16.17 -5.03
C ARG A 192 5.93 15.42 -3.98
N HIS A 193 6.54 15.25 -2.83
CA HIS A 193 5.98 14.49 -1.73
C HIS A 193 5.20 15.41 -0.80
N PHE A 194 3.94 15.05 -0.53
CA PHE A 194 3.08 15.71 0.44
C PHE A 194 2.56 14.73 1.47
N THR A 195 2.40 15.18 2.70
CA THR A 195 1.49 14.51 3.64
C THR A 195 0.17 15.25 3.64
N VAL A 196 -0.86 14.61 3.14
CA VAL A 196 -2.23 15.15 3.11
C VAL A 196 -2.98 14.63 4.32
N ARG A 197 -3.52 15.57 5.12
CA ARG A 197 -4.36 15.27 6.27
C ARG A 197 -5.77 15.76 5.97
N GLY A 198 -6.75 14.88 6.04
CA GLY A 198 -8.15 15.19 5.85
C GLY A 198 -8.99 14.41 6.84
N ALA A 199 -10.11 14.99 7.26
CA ALA A 199 -11.14 14.26 7.95
C ALA A 199 -12.03 13.58 6.91
N ASP A 200 -12.09 12.29 6.87
CA ASP A 200 -13.17 11.59 6.19
C ASP A 200 -14.35 11.50 7.16
N ALA A 201 -15.25 12.48 7.06
CA ALA A 201 -16.40 12.57 7.96
C ALA A 201 -17.36 11.37 7.79
N ALA A 202 -17.27 10.66 6.68
CA ALA A 202 -18.15 9.53 6.36
C ALA A 202 -17.62 8.21 6.92
N ALA A 203 -16.28 8.06 7.00
CA ALA A 203 -15.65 6.82 7.46
C ALA A 203 -15.39 6.78 8.96
N GLY A 204 -15.57 7.88 9.62
CA GLY A 204 -15.24 7.89 11.03
C GLY A 204 -13.74 7.89 11.33
N GLU A 205 -12.88 8.10 10.34
CA GLU A 205 -11.42 8.06 10.49
C GLU A 205 -10.73 9.26 9.92
N ALA A 206 -9.72 9.74 10.66
CA ALA A 206 -8.75 10.69 10.15
C ALA A 206 -7.66 9.97 9.41
N LYS A 207 -7.55 10.24 8.15
CA LYS A 207 -6.51 9.64 7.33
C LYS A 207 -5.41 10.65 7.05
N ALA A 208 -4.16 10.25 7.30
CA ALA A 208 -3.00 10.92 6.77
C ALA A 208 -2.45 10.07 5.64
N ARG A 209 -2.28 10.67 4.46
CA ARG A 209 -1.75 9.99 3.27
C ARG A 209 -0.45 10.63 2.83
N ALA A 210 0.55 9.83 2.55
CA ALA A 210 1.66 10.26 1.71
C ALA A 210 1.15 10.31 0.27
N VAL A 211 1.28 11.46 -0.35
CA VAL A 211 0.85 11.69 -1.73
C VAL A 211 2.04 12.21 -2.52
N PHE A 212 2.42 11.46 -3.53
CA PHE A 212 3.50 11.81 -4.44
C PHE A 212 2.88 12.24 -5.75
N VAL A 213 2.97 13.54 -6.03
CA VAL A 213 2.49 14.10 -7.28
C VAL A 213 3.66 14.20 -8.23
N ASP A 214 3.55 13.60 -9.40
CA ASP A 214 4.56 13.74 -10.46
C ASP A 214 4.77 15.21 -10.77
N ALA A 215 5.98 15.69 -10.52
CA ALA A 215 6.32 17.10 -10.61
C ALA A 215 6.58 17.56 -12.06
N THR A 216 6.55 16.65 -13.01
CA THR A 216 6.69 16.93 -14.44
C THR A 216 5.39 16.75 -15.19
N VAL A 217 4.51 15.88 -14.72
CA VAL A 217 3.27 15.47 -15.37
C VAL A 217 2.03 16.13 -14.75
N GLY A 218 2.05 16.40 -13.43
CA GLY A 218 0.88 16.93 -12.74
C GLY A 218 -0.20 15.85 -12.54
N ALA A 219 0.20 14.69 -12.00
CA ALA A 219 -0.70 13.62 -11.65
C ALA A 219 -0.22 12.91 -10.39
N VAL A 220 -1.14 12.37 -9.57
CA VAL A 220 -0.77 11.56 -8.42
C VAL A 220 -0.12 10.27 -8.92
N ALA A 221 1.16 10.09 -8.61
CA ALA A 221 1.94 8.93 -9.01
C ALA A 221 1.85 7.80 -7.98
N LEU A 222 1.75 8.16 -6.69
CA LEU A 222 1.65 7.22 -5.58
C LEU A 222 0.90 7.90 -4.45
N ALA A 223 -0.04 7.20 -3.83
CA ALA A 223 -0.68 7.61 -2.59
C ALA A 223 -0.94 6.39 -1.72
N TYR A 224 -0.62 6.51 -0.42
CA TYR A 224 -0.87 5.45 0.55
C TYR A 224 -1.05 6.05 1.94
N GLU A 225 -1.66 5.32 2.84
CA GLU A 225 -1.82 5.74 4.23
C GLU A 225 -0.49 5.73 4.96
N VAL A 226 -0.20 6.80 5.69
CA VAL A 226 1.01 6.87 6.52
C VAL A 226 0.62 6.93 7.98
N ARG A 227 1.42 6.28 8.81
CA ARG A 227 1.53 6.64 10.21
C ARG A 227 2.11 8.07 10.23
N ALA A 228 1.75 8.92 11.19
CA ALA A 228 2.08 10.34 11.16
C ALA A 228 3.56 10.60 10.77
N PRO A 229 3.86 11.66 10.01
CA PRO A 229 5.22 11.98 9.64
C PRO A 229 6.07 12.33 10.86
N GLN A 230 7.34 11.97 10.80
CA GLN A 230 8.33 12.39 11.78
C GLN A 230 8.42 13.92 11.80
N LEU A 231 7.95 14.54 12.89
CA LEU A 231 8.35 15.91 13.20
C LEU A 231 9.81 15.88 13.67
N PRO A 232 10.65 16.89 13.32
CA PRO A 232 12.00 16.98 13.87
C PRO A 232 11.95 16.89 15.39
N ALA A 233 12.85 16.14 15.98
CA ALA A 233 12.93 15.83 17.42
C ALA A 233 12.91 17.04 18.38
N ALA A 234 13.02 18.26 17.86
CA ALA A 234 13.04 19.49 18.64
C ALA A 234 11.68 19.93 19.23
N GLN A 235 10.56 19.26 18.89
CA GLN A 235 9.23 19.59 19.41
C GLN A 235 8.63 18.57 20.38
N ALA A 236 9.33 17.46 20.66
CA ALA A 236 8.90 16.47 21.65
C ALA A 236 9.12 16.89 23.11
N ALA A 237 9.89 17.95 23.34
CA ALA A 237 9.96 18.61 24.64
C ALA A 237 8.78 19.60 24.78
N GLY A 238 7.57 19.06 24.95
CA GLY A 238 6.45 19.85 25.47
C GLY A 238 6.91 20.51 26.74
N SER A 239 6.87 21.84 26.80
CA SER A 239 7.13 22.63 27.99
C SER A 239 6.40 22.03 29.18
N ALA A 240 7.10 21.25 30.00
CA ALA A 240 6.70 21.04 31.37
C ALA A 240 6.61 22.45 31.98
N GLY A 241 5.41 22.93 32.21
CA GLY A 241 5.21 24.07 33.08
C GLY A 241 6.00 23.78 34.35
N ALA A 242 6.54 24.79 34.99
CA ALA A 242 7.51 24.78 36.08
C ALA A 242 7.17 23.94 37.34
N ALA A 243 6.66 22.73 37.18
CA ALA A 243 6.64 21.67 38.17
C ALA A 243 8.02 20.99 38.12
N GLY A 244 8.73 20.90 39.24
CA GLY A 244 10.04 20.25 39.32
C GLY A 244 9.96 18.81 38.77
N ALA A 245 11.11 18.24 38.34
CA ALA A 245 11.15 16.90 37.80
C ALA A 245 10.62 15.87 38.79
N PRO A 246 9.85 14.86 38.33
CA PRO A 246 9.34 13.82 39.22
C PRO A 246 10.49 12.94 39.75
N GLU A 247 10.29 12.42 40.98
CA GLU A 247 11.19 11.44 41.58
C GLU A 247 10.63 10.03 41.41
N PRO A 248 11.47 8.98 41.24
CA PRO A 248 11.03 7.60 41.17
C PRO A 248 10.28 7.18 42.44
N ALA A 249 9.13 6.56 42.29
CA ALA A 249 8.33 6.01 43.36
C ALA A 249 7.65 4.72 42.87
N VAL A 250 7.04 4.00 43.79
CA VAL A 250 6.24 2.80 43.50
C VAL A 250 4.84 3.03 44.07
N GLY A 251 3.85 2.65 43.30
CA GLY A 251 2.45 2.71 43.71
C GLY A 251 1.68 1.49 43.27
N THR A 252 0.37 1.57 43.39
CA THR A 252 -0.57 0.55 42.89
C THR A 252 -1.59 1.17 41.95
N ALA A 253 -2.01 0.40 40.97
CA ALA A 253 -3.12 0.77 40.10
C ALA A 253 -4.00 -0.46 39.85
N PRO A 254 -5.33 -0.32 39.74
CA PRO A 254 -6.16 -1.46 39.39
C PRO A 254 -5.94 -1.84 37.90
N ASP A 255 -5.84 -3.16 37.67
CA ASP A 255 -5.93 -3.67 36.27
C ASP A 255 -7.39 -3.57 35.75
N VAL A 256 -7.63 -3.97 34.52
CA VAL A 256 -8.98 -3.95 33.93
C VAL A 256 -10.01 -4.84 34.66
N HIS A 257 -9.55 -5.80 35.46
CA HIS A 257 -10.38 -6.68 36.27
C HIS A 257 -10.56 -6.17 37.72
N GLY A 258 -9.95 -5.02 38.03
CA GLY A 258 -10.01 -4.41 39.37
C GLY A 258 -8.97 -4.96 40.34
N ASN A 259 -8.04 -5.82 39.92
CA ASN A 259 -6.98 -6.32 40.79
C ASN A 259 -5.89 -5.24 40.95
N PRO A 260 -5.41 -5.00 42.20
CA PRO A 260 -4.30 -4.07 42.41
C PRO A 260 -2.99 -4.66 41.84
N VAL A 261 -2.35 -3.91 40.97
CA VAL A 261 -1.04 -4.24 40.40
C VAL A 261 -0.03 -3.16 40.77
N GLN A 262 1.21 -3.56 41.01
CA GLN A 262 2.29 -2.64 41.32
C GLN A 262 2.72 -1.90 40.05
N VAL A 263 2.90 -0.58 40.17
CA VAL A 263 3.35 0.30 39.07
C VAL A 263 4.51 1.18 39.49
N ASN A 264 5.49 1.36 38.61
CA ASN A 264 6.52 2.37 38.77
C ASN A 264 5.94 3.73 38.41
N ILE A 265 6.08 4.73 39.25
CA ILE A 265 5.45 6.04 39.10
C ILE A 265 6.45 7.15 39.40
N GLY A 266 6.12 8.37 39.05
CA GLY A 266 6.85 9.58 39.39
C GLY A 266 6.11 10.34 40.50
N ARG A 267 6.80 10.70 41.61
CA ARG A 267 6.30 11.61 42.62
C ARG A 267 6.66 13.03 42.27
N LEU A 268 5.66 13.90 42.24
CA LEU A 268 5.84 15.31 41.94
C LEU A 268 6.19 16.13 43.20
N PRO A 269 6.81 17.32 43.09
CA PRO A 269 7.18 18.14 44.25
C PRO A 269 6.01 18.60 45.11
N ASP A 270 4.79 18.68 44.54
CA ASP A 270 3.56 19.01 45.22
C ASP A 270 3.01 17.82 46.04
N GLY A 271 3.65 16.65 45.95
CA GLY A 271 3.28 15.44 46.65
C GLY A 271 2.31 14.54 45.85
N SER A 272 1.82 14.95 44.71
CA SER A 272 1.02 14.13 43.79
C SER A 272 1.89 13.14 43.01
N TYR A 273 1.26 12.22 42.28
CA TYR A 273 1.91 11.14 41.53
C TYR A 273 1.40 11.10 40.09
N GLN A 274 2.24 10.63 39.20
CA GLN A 274 1.91 10.44 37.77
C GLN A 274 2.42 9.09 37.26
N LEU A 275 1.78 8.54 36.22
CA LEU A 275 2.25 7.34 35.52
C LEU A 275 3.46 7.69 34.64
N THR A 276 4.61 7.83 35.33
CA THR A 276 5.93 8.06 34.73
C THR A 276 6.94 7.14 35.39
N ASP A 277 7.41 6.13 34.65
CA ASP A 277 8.44 5.21 35.10
C ASP A 277 9.83 5.79 34.80
N LEU A 278 10.59 6.01 35.86
CA LEU A 278 11.97 6.53 35.84
C LEU A 278 12.96 5.45 36.26
N THR A 279 12.54 4.21 36.45
CA THR A 279 13.40 3.11 36.90
C THR A 279 14.15 2.45 35.76
N ARG A 280 13.67 2.64 34.53
CA ARG A 280 14.31 2.18 33.29
C ARG A 280 15.17 3.27 32.68
N PRO A 281 16.21 2.94 31.88
CA PRO A 281 16.97 3.94 31.13
C PRO A 281 16.11 4.81 30.21
N ALA A 282 15.07 4.24 29.59
CA ALA A 282 14.05 5.00 28.86
C ALA A 282 12.95 5.43 29.82
N THR A 283 12.60 6.69 29.84
CA THR A 283 11.44 7.19 30.60
C THR A 283 10.16 6.73 29.91
N ILE A 284 9.26 6.07 30.65
CA ILE A 284 7.95 5.64 30.13
C ILE A 284 6.87 6.52 30.77
N THR A 285 6.08 7.22 29.95
CA THR A 285 5.02 8.09 30.45
C THR A 285 3.69 7.76 29.77
N THR A 286 2.64 7.62 30.57
CA THR A 286 1.28 7.36 30.09
C THR A 286 0.38 8.58 30.30
N TYR A 287 -0.24 9.03 29.22
CA TYR A 287 -1.15 10.17 29.17
C TYR A 287 -2.59 9.71 28.98
N ASP A 288 -3.55 10.47 29.51
CA ASP A 288 -4.97 10.30 29.22
C ASP A 288 -5.40 11.37 28.21
N ALA A 289 -5.94 10.95 27.06
CA ALA A 289 -6.48 11.85 26.05
C ALA A 289 -7.79 12.54 26.48
N GLU A 290 -8.40 12.10 27.61
CA GLU A 290 -9.64 12.67 28.15
C GLU A 290 -10.81 12.65 27.14
N GLY A 291 -10.86 11.61 26.30
CA GLY A 291 -11.88 11.47 25.25
C GLY A 291 -11.68 12.39 24.05
N ARG A 292 -10.49 12.93 23.84
CA ARG A 292 -10.17 13.72 22.62
C ARG A 292 -10.18 12.82 21.39
N GLU A 293 -10.51 13.45 20.27
CA GLU A 293 -10.53 12.77 18.98
C GLU A 293 -9.12 12.29 18.56
N TYR A 294 -9.05 11.10 17.99
CA TYR A 294 -7.82 10.53 17.45
C TYR A 294 -7.07 11.50 16.53
N LEU A 295 -7.81 12.27 15.73
CA LEU A 295 -7.28 13.34 14.87
C LEU A 295 -6.54 14.44 15.61
N GLU A 296 -7.00 14.78 16.80
CA GLU A 296 -6.40 15.83 17.61
C GLU A 296 -5.12 15.36 18.27
N VAL A 297 -5.01 14.07 18.58
CA VAL A 297 -3.89 13.49 19.31
C VAL A 297 -2.83 12.87 18.41
N ARG A 298 -3.17 12.46 17.20
CA ARG A 298 -2.27 11.79 16.26
C ARG A 298 -1.16 12.73 15.76
N GLY A 299 0.11 12.26 15.82
CA GLY A 299 1.29 12.97 15.30
C GLY A 299 1.67 14.23 16.08
N ARG A 300 1.07 14.46 17.22
CA ARG A 300 1.39 15.59 18.12
C ARG A 300 0.96 15.31 19.54
N MET A 301 1.54 16.03 20.49
CA MET A 301 1.02 16.09 21.85
C MET A 301 0.07 17.29 21.94
N PRO A 302 -1.24 17.08 22.22
CA PRO A 302 -2.19 18.18 22.31
C PRO A 302 -1.87 19.10 23.51
N ALA A 303 -2.10 20.39 23.33
CA ALA A 303 -1.90 21.34 24.43
C ALA A 303 -2.82 21.02 25.62
N GLY A 304 -2.26 21.04 26.83
CA GLY A 304 -2.99 20.83 28.08
C GLY A 304 -3.19 19.38 28.46
N VAL A 305 -2.86 18.39 27.62
CA VAL A 305 -2.87 16.96 28.02
C VAL A 305 -1.70 16.73 28.99
N GLN A 306 -2.00 16.12 30.13
CA GLN A 306 -1.05 15.80 31.19
C GLN A 306 -0.88 14.29 31.35
N PRO A 307 0.25 13.81 31.91
CA PRO A 307 0.35 12.43 32.33
C PRO A 307 -0.79 12.04 33.27
N ALA A 308 -1.27 10.81 33.15
CA ALA A 308 -2.28 10.29 34.04
C ALA A 308 -1.79 10.37 35.51
N ALA A 309 -2.53 11.05 36.36
CA ALA A 309 -2.08 11.44 37.73
C ALA A 309 -3.03 10.97 38.83
N SER A 310 -2.48 10.93 40.04
CA SER A 310 -3.21 10.64 41.27
C SER A 310 -2.68 11.49 42.44
N ALA A 311 -3.55 11.82 43.38
CA ALA A 311 -3.15 12.51 44.63
C ALA A 311 -2.42 11.58 45.61
N THR A 312 -2.54 10.27 45.42
CA THR A 312 -1.93 9.23 46.26
C THR A 312 -1.13 8.25 45.39
N PRO A 313 -0.20 7.45 45.97
CA PRO A 313 0.49 6.44 45.16
C PRO A 313 -0.43 5.33 44.63
N ASP A 314 -1.66 5.25 45.17
CA ASP A 314 -2.69 4.34 44.69
C ASP A 314 -3.60 5.03 43.69
N PHE A 315 -3.55 4.57 42.43
CA PHE A 315 -4.34 5.15 41.35
C PHE A 315 -5.80 4.72 41.42
N PRO A 316 -6.73 5.60 40.99
CA PRO A 316 -8.16 5.33 41.06
C PRO A 316 -8.63 4.32 40.01
N ALA A 317 -9.85 3.80 40.18
CA ALA A 317 -10.48 2.86 39.26
C ALA A 317 -10.62 3.43 37.81
N SER A 318 -10.59 4.76 37.62
CA SER A 318 -10.57 5.37 36.32
C SER A 318 -9.32 5.00 35.49
N ALA A 319 -8.18 4.75 36.12
CA ALA A 319 -6.97 4.28 35.48
C ALA A 319 -7.14 2.88 34.83
N ALA A 320 -7.98 2.03 35.40
CA ALA A 320 -8.39 0.76 34.81
C ALA A 320 -9.39 0.97 33.67
N ALA A 321 -10.38 1.84 33.89
CA ALA A 321 -11.45 2.08 32.91
C ALA A 321 -10.92 2.67 31.56
N THR A 322 -9.88 3.50 31.61
CA THR A 322 -9.22 4.05 30.42
C THR A 322 -8.11 3.15 29.88
N GLY A 323 -7.69 2.12 30.63
CA GLY A 323 -6.55 1.26 30.31
C GLY A 323 -5.18 1.89 30.60
N ALA A 324 -5.11 3.02 31.33
CA ALA A 324 -3.86 3.73 31.59
C ALA A 324 -2.85 2.89 32.39
N ALA A 325 -3.31 2.16 33.42
CA ALA A 325 -2.46 1.26 34.18
C ALA A 325 -1.86 0.16 33.31
N ASN A 326 -2.68 -0.47 32.45
CA ASN A 326 -2.23 -1.52 31.55
C ASN A 326 -1.26 -0.99 30.50
N ALA A 327 -1.54 0.18 29.88
CA ALA A 327 -0.63 0.82 28.93
C ALA A 327 0.75 1.04 29.53
N HIS A 328 0.79 1.53 30.77
CA HIS A 328 2.02 1.83 31.49
C HIS A 328 2.84 0.56 31.80
N ILE A 329 2.19 -0.47 32.31
CA ILE A 329 2.82 -1.76 32.63
C ILE A 329 3.32 -2.44 31.36
N ASN A 330 2.46 -2.53 30.34
CA ASN A 330 2.77 -3.22 29.11
C ASN A 330 3.92 -2.55 28.34
N ALA A 331 4.00 -1.21 28.33
CA ALA A 331 5.14 -0.50 27.75
C ALA A 331 6.46 -0.87 28.46
N GLY A 332 6.42 -1.06 29.81
CA GLY A 332 7.57 -1.55 30.56
C GLY A 332 7.95 -2.98 30.21
N LEU A 333 6.99 -3.90 30.07
CA LEU A 333 7.23 -5.30 29.68
C LEU A 333 7.84 -5.39 28.28
N VAL A 334 7.32 -4.59 27.33
CA VAL A 334 7.85 -4.54 25.97
C VAL A 334 9.28 -4.00 25.95
N TYR A 335 9.54 -2.89 26.69
CA TYR A 335 10.90 -2.36 26.81
C TYR A 335 11.87 -3.41 27.35
N ASP A 336 11.49 -4.11 28.46
CA ASP A 336 12.33 -5.12 29.09
C ASP A 336 12.59 -6.30 28.14
N PHE A 337 11.59 -6.74 27.36
CA PHE A 337 11.77 -7.79 26.35
C PHE A 337 12.83 -7.41 25.31
N TYR A 338 12.72 -6.22 24.69
CA TYR A 338 13.70 -5.75 23.71
C TYR A 338 15.09 -5.58 24.28
N ARG A 339 15.19 -5.03 25.50
CA ARG A 339 16.48 -4.84 26.18
C ARG A 339 17.13 -6.17 26.56
N ASP A 340 16.40 -7.05 27.29
CA ASP A 340 17.00 -8.21 27.93
C ASP A 340 17.19 -9.39 27.00
N ARG A 341 16.31 -9.55 26.00
CA ARG A 341 16.38 -10.65 25.04
C ARG A 341 17.12 -10.31 23.76
N LEU A 342 16.97 -9.07 23.30
CA LEU A 342 17.47 -8.65 21.98
C LEU A 342 18.61 -7.62 22.07
N GLY A 343 18.86 -7.05 23.26
CA GLY A 343 19.90 -6.07 23.51
C GLY A 343 19.58 -4.67 22.99
N ARG A 344 18.29 -4.41 22.62
CA ARG A 344 17.88 -3.13 22.08
C ARG A 344 17.53 -2.13 23.18
N GLN A 345 18.05 -0.93 23.07
CA GLN A 345 17.88 0.16 24.02
C GLN A 345 16.64 1.00 23.70
N GLY A 346 15.41 0.48 24.00
CA GLY A 346 14.15 1.16 23.74
C GLY A 346 13.72 1.12 22.26
N ILE A 347 12.67 1.88 21.92
CA ILE A 347 12.08 1.91 20.55
C ILE A 347 13.10 2.45 19.54
N ASP A 348 13.79 3.53 19.87
CA ASP A 348 14.76 4.21 19.00
C ASP A 348 16.17 3.59 19.03
N GLY A 349 16.41 2.62 19.90
CA GLY A 349 17.74 2.03 20.12
C GLY A 349 18.66 2.87 21.00
N GLN A 350 18.20 3.99 21.56
CA GLN A 350 18.99 4.96 22.32
C GLN A 350 18.38 5.33 23.69
N ASN A 351 17.39 4.56 24.16
CA ASN A 351 16.60 4.83 25.37
C ASN A 351 15.85 6.19 25.34
N GLY A 352 15.40 6.62 24.18
CA GLY A 352 14.50 7.76 24.08
C GLY A 352 13.18 7.54 24.82
N PRO A 353 12.41 8.61 25.05
CA PRO A 353 11.13 8.53 25.78
C PRO A 353 10.13 7.60 25.09
N ILE A 354 9.43 6.80 25.90
CA ILE A 354 8.34 5.93 25.48
C ILE A 354 7.04 6.56 25.97
N ILE A 355 6.14 6.90 25.06
CA ILE A 355 4.90 7.60 25.36
C ILE A 355 3.72 6.71 24.96
N ALA A 356 2.80 6.50 25.90
CA ALA A 356 1.50 5.89 25.67
C ALA A 356 0.40 6.94 25.91
N MET A 357 -0.63 6.95 25.08
CA MET A 357 -1.81 7.78 25.24
C MET A 357 -3.06 6.88 25.20
N VAL A 358 -3.89 6.96 26.20
CA VAL A 358 -5.11 6.15 26.30
C VAL A 358 -6.37 6.99 26.18
N ASN A 359 -7.53 6.35 26.10
CA ASN A 359 -8.83 7.00 26.14
C ASN A 359 -9.10 7.93 24.95
N ALA A 360 -8.56 7.61 23.78
CA ALA A 360 -8.88 8.31 22.55
C ALA A 360 -10.27 7.93 22.03
N THR A 361 -10.95 8.89 21.39
CA THR A 361 -12.22 8.69 20.68
C THR A 361 -12.05 8.84 19.18
N SER A 362 -13.01 8.31 18.45
CA SER A 362 -13.13 8.47 17.02
C SER A 362 -14.58 8.82 16.67
N PHE A 363 -14.82 10.01 16.13
CA PHE A 363 -16.16 10.56 15.83
C PHE A 363 -17.10 10.57 17.04
N GLY A 364 -16.63 11.04 18.16
CA GLY A 364 -17.39 11.13 19.41
C GLY A 364 -17.74 9.78 20.02
N LYS A 365 -17.13 8.68 19.54
CA LYS A 365 -17.30 7.32 20.09
C LYS A 365 -15.98 6.80 20.65
N PRO A 366 -15.99 5.84 21.61
CA PRO A 366 -14.78 5.14 21.98
C PRO A 366 -14.05 4.57 20.77
N MET A 367 -12.79 4.90 20.60
CA MET A 367 -11.96 4.33 19.53
C MET A 367 -11.78 2.83 19.77
N ARG A 368 -12.03 2.02 18.74
CA ARG A 368 -11.89 0.56 18.77
C ARG A 368 -10.66 0.15 17.97
N ASN A 369 -9.53 0.71 18.34
CA ASN A 369 -8.23 0.47 17.69
C ASN A 369 -7.08 0.88 18.60
N ALA A 370 -5.86 0.48 18.23
CA ALA A 370 -4.61 1.03 18.71
C ALA A 370 -3.77 1.50 17.51
N ALA A 371 -2.79 2.37 17.72
CA ALA A 371 -1.91 2.83 16.66
C ALA A 371 -0.59 3.38 17.20
N TRP A 372 0.52 3.03 16.56
CA TRP A 372 1.76 3.80 16.61
C TRP A 372 1.66 4.99 15.64
N ASP A 373 1.89 6.21 16.12
CA ASP A 373 1.73 7.42 15.32
C ASP A 373 3.05 8.07 14.88
N GLY A 374 4.17 7.34 15.01
CA GLY A 374 5.52 7.84 14.75
C GLY A 374 6.21 8.49 15.95
N GLN A 375 5.47 8.72 17.06
CA GLN A 375 5.99 9.35 18.29
C GLN A 375 5.53 8.63 19.56
N LYS A 376 4.33 8.07 19.54
CA LYS A 376 3.68 7.46 20.70
C LYS A 376 2.68 6.39 20.28
N MET A 377 2.35 5.51 21.19
CA MET A 377 1.21 4.60 21.08
C MET A 377 -0.07 5.34 21.47
N ILE A 378 -1.13 5.17 20.70
CA ILE A 378 -2.48 5.68 20.98
C ILE A 378 -3.42 4.50 21.13
N TYR A 379 -4.12 4.41 22.23
CA TYR A 379 -5.06 3.32 22.52
C TYR A 379 -6.46 3.86 22.72
N GLY A 380 -7.43 3.25 22.05
CA GLY A 380 -8.84 3.51 22.27
C GLY A 380 -9.37 2.78 23.51
N SER A 381 -10.50 3.26 24.03
CA SER A 381 -11.16 2.73 25.22
C SER A 381 -11.94 1.43 24.96
N GLY A 382 -11.89 0.90 23.74
CA GLY A 382 -12.67 -0.27 23.34
C GLY A 382 -14.16 0.03 23.25
N GLY A 383 -14.99 -0.97 23.53
CA GLY A 383 -16.46 -0.84 23.40
C GLY A 383 -17.22 -1.75 24.35
N ALA A 384 -18.47 -2.03 23.99
CA ALA A 384 -19.30 -2.92 24.80
C ALA A 384 -18.78 -4.37 24.83
N LYS A 385 -18.06 -4.77 23.80
CA LYS A 385 -17.52 -6.13 23.61
C LYS A 385 -16.04 -6.25 23.90
N GLU A 386 -15.29 -5.16 23.81
CA GLU A 386 -13.84 -5.13 24.00
C GLU A 386 -13.44 -4.27 25.20
N PHE A 387 -12.39 -4.68 25.87
CA PHE A 387 -11.66 -3.86 26.85
C PHE A 387 -10.88 -2.74 26.14
N PRO A 388 -10.36 -1.74 26.90
CA PRO A 388 -9.39 -0.79 26.33
C PRO A 388 -8.24 -1.53 25.65
N PHE A 389 -7.82 -1.06 24.48
CA PHE A 389 -6.83 -1.75 23.64
C PHE A 389 -5.46 -1.88 24.31
N ALA A 390 -5.13 -0.99 25.22
CA ALA A 390 -3.92 -1.06 26.04
C ALA A 390 -3.85 -2.27 27.00
N VAL A 391 -4.94 -3.01 27.19
CA VAL A 391 -5.00 -4.20 28.08
C VAL A 391 -4.22 -5.37 27.49
N ALA A 392 -4.24 -5.51 26.18
CA ALA A 392 -3.57 -6.61 25.47
C ALA A 392 -2.06 -6.35 25.36
N ILE A 393 -1.27 -7.28 25.89
CA ILE A 393 0.21 -7.17 25.87
C ILE A 393 0.71 -7.28 24.43
N ASP A 394 0.15 -8.18 23.65
CA ASP A 394 0.47 -8.38 22.24
C ASP A 394 0.17 -7.12 21.40
N VAL A 395 -0.97 -6.44 21.64
CA VAL A 395 -1.30 -5.17 20.99
C VAL A 395 -0.29 -4.09 21.37
N ALA A 396 0.06 -3.96 22.65
CA ALA A 396 1.08 -3.01 23.07
C ALA A 396 2.46 -3.33 22.45
N GLY A 397 2.80 -4.62 22.39
CA GLY A 397 4.01 -5.11 21.73
C GLY A 397 4.01 -4.84 20.24
N HIS A 398 2.88 -5.04 19.55
CA HIS A 398 2.68 -4.76 18.15
C HIS A 398 2.91 -3.28 17.82
N GLU A 399 2.23 -2.38 18.53
CA GLU A 399 2.36 -0.93 18.32
C GLU A 399 3.78 -0.41 18.57
N MET A 400 4.43 -0.88 19.65
CA MET A 400 5.81 -0.49 19.91
C MET A 400 6.78 -1.09 18.89
N THR A 401 6.49 -2.27 18.34
CA THR A 401 7.30 -2.89 17.29
C THR A 401 7.24 -2.11 15.99
N HIS A 402 6.10 -1.49 15.64
CA HIS A 402 6.07 -0.54 14.52
C HIS A 402 7.08 0.59 14.69
N GLY A 403 7.24 1.10 15.92
CA GLY A 403 8.28 2.08 16.22
C GLY A 403 9.70 1.50 16.04
N VAL A 404 9.92 0.25 16.43
CA VAL A 404 11.19 -0.45 16.19
C VAL A 404 11.45 -0.64 14.69
N VAL A 405 10.44 -1.08 13.92
CA VAL A 405 10.53 -1.24 12.45
C VAL A 405 10.88 0.09 11.79
N GLU A 406 10.20 1.18 12.17
CA GLU A 406 10.46 2.53 11.66
C GLU A 406 11.91 2.97 11.88
N LYS A 407 12.46 2.67 13.06
CA LYS A 407 13.83 3.07 13.44
C LYS A 407 14.91 2.06 13.01
N THR A 408 14.56 0.98 12.32
CA THR A 408 15.49 -0.04 11.81
C THR A 408 15.35 -0.21 10.31
N ALA A 409 14.55 -1.16 9.83
CA ALA A 409 14.32 -1.40 8.40
C ALA A 409 13.64 -0.23 7.70
N GLY A 410 12.78 0.51 8.41
CA GLY A 410 11.99 1.60 7.87
C GLY A 410 11.01 1.15 6.80
N LEU A 411 10.40 -0.05 6.97
CA LEU A 411 9.46 -0.62 6.02
C LEU A 411 8.34 0.38 5.69
N ILE A 412 8.09 0.57 4.41
CA ILE A 412 7.05 1.48 3.95
C ILE A 412 5.71 0.73 3.94
N MET A 413 4.67 1.37 4.48
CA MET A 413 3.35 0.78 4.63
C MET A 413 2.60 0.67 3.29
N ILE A 414 3.15 -0.10 2.35
CA ILE A 414 2.54 -0.39 1.04
C ILE A 414 2.72 -1.86 0.63
N GLY A 415 1.65 -2.51 0.19
CA GLY A 415 1.68 -3.85 -0.38
C GLY A 415 2.46 -4.84 0.48
N GLN A 416 3.44 -5.54 -0.09
CA GLN A 416 4.21 -6.55 0.63
C GLN A 416 5.12 -5.97 1.73
N SER A 417 5.68 -4.76 1.57
CA SER A 417 6.50 -4.16 2.64
C SER A 417 5.64 -3.74 3.83
N GLY A 418 4.43 -3.26 3.58
CA GLY A 418 3.44 -3.02 4.64
C GLY A 418 3.01 -4.32 5.32
N ALA A 419 2.73 -5.37 4.55
CA ALA A 419 2.40 -6.68 5.11
C ALA A 419 3.56 -7.30 5.90
N LEU A 420 4.79 -7.00 5.56
CA LEU A 420 5.98 -7.40 6.30
C LEU A 420 6.12 -6.64 7.62
N ASP A 421 5.85 -5.31 7.63
CA ASP A 421 5.82 -4.49 8.84
C ASP A 421 4.76 -5.03 9.83
N GLU A 422 3.54 -5.28 9.34
CA GLU A 422 2.47 -5.88 10.14
C GLU A 422 2.86 -7.27 10.67
N ALA A 423 3.44 -8.12 9.82
CA ALA A 423 3.84 -9.48 10.20
C ALA A 423 4.93 -9.51 11.29
N VAL A 424 5.89 -8.61 11.22
CA VAL A 424 6.96 -8.48 12.22
C VAL A 424 6.40 -7.90 13.52
N SER A 425 5.47 -6.95 13.43
CA SER A 425 4.78 -6.37 14.58
C SER A 425 3.90 -7.40 15.29
N ASP A 426 3.16 -8.21 14.53
CA ASP A 426 2.40 -9.35 15.06
C ASP A 426 3.32 -10.39 15.72
N TYR A 427 4.43 -10.73 15.06
CA TYR A 427 5.38 -11.70 15.59
C TYR A 427 5.94 -11.27 16.95
N PHE A 428 6.44 -10.03 17.07
CA PHE A 428 7.00 -9.56 18.34
C PHE A 428 5.94 -9.26 19.38
N GLY A 429 4.76 -8.73 19.01
CA GLY A 429 3.63 -8.58 19.91
C GLY A 429 3.28 -9.91 20.58
N ASN A 430 3.08 -10.94 19.79
CA ASN A 430 2.85 -12.31 20.23
C ASN A 430 4.01 -12.89 21.07
N ALA A 431 5.26 -12.75 20.60
CA ALA A 431 6.44 -13.26 21.32
C ALA A 431 6.62 -12.62 22.69
N ILE A 432 6.29 -11.33 22.82
CA ILE A 432 6.30 -10.59 24.07
C ILE A 432 5.24 -11.14 25.02
N GLU A 433 4.00 -11.31 24.56
CA GLU A 433 2.91 -11.83 25.40
C GLU A 433 3.18 -13.27 25.84
N VAL A 434 3.52 -14.17 24.92
CA VAL A 434 3.86 -15.58 25.23
C VAL A 434 4.97 -15.66 26.27
N THR A 435 5.99 -14.79 26.15
CA THR A 435 7.11 -14.73 27.11
C THR A 435 6.67 -14.16 28.46
N ALA A 436 5.95 -13.05 28.46
CA ALA A 436 5.50 -12.39 29.69
C ALA A 436 4.52 -13.26 30.51
N ARG A 437 3.67 -14.02 29.82
CA ARG A 437 2.71 -14.94 30.44
C ARG A 437 3.26 -16.34 30.70
N GLY A 438 4.47 -16.65 30.23
CA GLY A 438 5.07 -17.98 30.35
C GLY A 438 4.28 -19.07 29.63
N LEU A 439 3.63 -18.75 28.50
CA LEU A 439 2.85 -19.71 27.73
C LEU A 439 3.77 -20.69 26.99
N SER A 440 3.33 -21.96 26.90
CA SER A 440 3.93 -22.90 25.97
C SER A 440 3.54 -22.54 24.53
N MET A 441 4.43 -22.78 23.57
CA MET A 441 4.13 -22.64 22.14
C MET A 441 3.04 -23.62 21.65
N ASP A 442 2.69 -24.63 22.46
CA ASP A 442 1.59 -25.56 22.22
C ASP A 442 0.27 -25.11 22.90
N ASP A 443 0.26 -24.00 23.65
CA ASP A 443 -0.98 -23.43 24.20
C ASP A 443 -1.84 -22.90 23.05
N PRO A 444 -3.14 -23.23 22.99
CA PRO A 444 -4.01 -22.75 21.90
C PRO A 444 -4.09 -21.22 21.77
N ARG A 445 -3.80 -20.50 22.87
CA ARG A 445 -3.78 -19.02 22.86
C ARG A 445 -2.48 -18.44 22.34
N ALA A 446 -1.41 -19.22 22.33
CA ALA A 446 -0.08 -18.72 22.00
C ALA A 446 0.05 -18.21 20.53
N ALA A 447 -0.89 -18.53 19.65
CA ALA A 447 -0.92 -18.08 18.27
C ALA A 447 -1.93 -16.96 18.00
N LEU A 448 -2.70 -16.54 19.01
CA LEU A 448 -3.73 -15.53 18.88
C LEU A 448 -3.13 -14.13 19.04
N LEU A 449 -3.81 -13.13 18.50
CA LEU A 449 -3.48 -11.71 18.60
C LEU A 449 -4.75 -10.93 18.98
N GLY A 450 -4.68 -10.13 20.04
CA GLY A 450 -5.81 -9.33 20.51
C GLY A 450 -6.87 -10.13 21.30
N GLU A 451 -6.66 -11.41 21.59
CA GLU A 451 -7.65 -12.25 22.27
C GLU A 451 -7.97 -11.78 23.70
N SER A 452 -7.04 -11.10 24.36
CA SER A 452 -7.24 -10.54 25.71
C SER A 452 -8.05 -9.24 25.72
N LEU A 453 -8.42 -8.70 24.57
CA LEU A 453 -9.39 -7.61 24.46
C LEU A 453 -10.83 -8.07 24.72
N CYS A 454 -11.08 -9.37 24.75
CA CYS A 454 -12.43 -9.92 24.86
C CYS A 454 -13.09 -9.60 26.19
N ARG A 455 -14.08 -8.72 26.18
CA ARG A 455 -14.95 -8.45 27.36
C ARG A 455 -16.09 -9.46 27.43
N THR A 456 -16.60 -9.88 26.29
CA THR A 456 -17.72 -10.83 26.17
C THR A 456 -17.46 -11.78 25.00
N GLY A 457 -17.41 -13.09 25.26
CA GLY A 457 -17.11 -14.09 24.23
C GLY A 457 -15.96 -15.00 24.64
N THR A 458 -15.43 -15.75 23.69
CA THR A 458 -14.22 -16.56 23.90
C THR A 458 -13.00 -15.82 23.34
N PRO A 459 -11.79 -16.08 23.84
CA PRO A 459 -10.57 -15.51 23.31
C PRO A 459 -10.45 -15.64 21.78
N GLU A 460 -10.77 -16.81 21.23
CA GLU A 460 -10.71 -17.09 19.79
C GLU A 460 -11.70 -16.26 18.98
N ALA A 461 -12.84 -15.90 19.56
CA ALA A 461 -13.86 -15.08 18.89
C ALA A 461 -13.52 -13.59 18.89
N CYS A 462 -12.61 -13.17 19.76
CA CYS A 462 -12.17 -11.79 19.88
C CYS A 462 -10.78 -11.56 19.26
N ALA A 463 -10.04 -12.62 18.97
CA ALA A 463 -8.75 -12.51 18.32
C ALA A 463 -8.91 -11.85 16.93
N ASP A 464 -8.12 -10.83 16.69
CA ASP A 464 -8.11 -10.12 15.42
C ASP A 464 -7.42 -10.96 14.33
N ARG A 465 -6.30 -11.56 14.67
CA ARG A 465 -5.51 -12.44 13.80
C ARG A 465 -5.06 -13.70 14.52
N ARG A 466 -4.65 -14.67 13.69
CA ARG A 466 -4.17 -15.96 14.15
C ARG A 466 -2.94 -16.40 13.33
N LEU A 467 -1.82 -16.71 13.97
CA LEU A 467 -0.56 -17.02 13.29
C LEU A 467 -0.43 -18.51 12.89
N ASP A 468 -1.24 -19.41 13.49
CA ASP A 468 -1.18 -20.85 13.26
C ASP A 468 -2.32 -21.43 12.40
N ASP A 469 -3.05 -20.59 11.65
CA ASP A 469 -4.30 -21.02 11.01
C ASP A 469 -4.10 -21.91 9.76
N GLY A 470 -2.88 -22.12 9.34
CA GLY A 470 -2.51 -23.04 8.23
C GLY A 470 -3.03 -22.62 6.84
N ARG A 471 -3.80 -21.53 6.74
CA ARG A 471 -4.32 -20.97 5.48
C ARG A 471 -3.50 -19.79 5.01
N THR A 472 -2.54 -19.38 5.76
CA THR A 472 -1.71 -18.20 5.53
C THR A 472 -0.58 -18.54 4.57
N THR A 473 -0.90 -18.76 3.33
CA THR A 473 0.06 -19.05 2.25
C THR A 473 -0.04 -18.00 1.15
N VAL A 474 0.97 -17.90 0.31
CA VAL A 474 0.92 -17.03 -0.87
C VAL A 474 -0.24 -17.36 -1.83
N ALA A 475 -0.84 -18.56 -1.73
CA ALA A 475 -2.06 -18.87 -2.48
C ALA A 475 -3.27 -18.07 -1.97
N ASP A 476 -3.20 -17.57 -0.75
CA ASP A 476 -4.22 -16.73 -0.12
C ASP A 476 -3.93 -15.24 -0.28
N TYR A 477 -2.84 -14.86 -0.91
CA TYR A 477 -2.46 -13.47 -1.17
C TYR A 477 -3.59 -12.71 -1.86
N VAL A 478 -3.88 -11.53 -1.37
CA VAL A 478 -4.92 -10.64 -1.89
C VAL A 478 -4.28 -9.35 -2.37
N GLY A 479 -4.29 -9.14 -3.68
CA GLY A 479 -3.89 -7.87 -4.27
C GLY A 479 -4.97 -6.80 -4.07
N ALA A 480 -4.59 -5.67 -3.52
CA ALA A 480 -5.44 -4.51 -3.32
C ALA A 480 -4.73 -3.23 -3.80
N PRO A 481 -5.47 -2.17 -4.18
CA PRO A 481 -4.83 -0.88 -4.42
C PRO A 481 -4.30 -0.28 -3.12
N TYR A 482 -3.37 0.65 -3.23
CA TYR A 482 -2.79 1.29 -2.03
C TYR A 482 -3.79 2.16 -1.25
N SER A 483 -4.92 2.50 -1.83
CA SER A 483 -6.04 3.17 -1.15
C SER A 483 -6.85 2.24 -0.24
N VAL A 484 -6.70 0.92 -0.41
CA VAL A 484 -7.40 -0.09 0.39
C VAL A 484 -6.36 -0.87 1.19
N ASP A 485 -6.43 -0.78 2.50
CA ASP A 485 -5.52 -1.48 3.42
C ASP A 485 -4.05 -1.33 3.01
N SER A 486 -3.67 -0.14 2.55
CA SER A 486 -2.31 0.16 2.06
C SER A 486 -1.77 -0.86 1.03
N GLY A 487 -2.65 -1.43 0.20
CA GLY A 487 -2.30 -2.49 -0.74
C GLY A 487 -2.38 -3.90 -0.14
N GLY A 488 -3.21 -4.10 0.87
CA GLY A 488 -3.42 -5.38 1.53
C GLY A 488 -2.39 -5.68 2.63
N ALA A 489 -1.92 -4.65 3.33
CA ALA A 489 -0.91 -4.80 4.39
C ALA A 489 -1.39 -5.75 5.50
N HIS A 490 -2.53 -5.46 6.13
CA HIS A 490 -3.09 -6.34 7.17
C HIS A 490 -3.60 -7.66 6.61
N LEU A 491 -4.26 -7.63 5.41
CA LEU A 491 -4.80 -8.82 4.75
C LEU A 491 -3.75 -9.90 4.49
N ASN A 492 -2.52 -9.50 4.17
CA ASN A 492 -1.45 -10.40 3.75
C ASN A 492 -0.39 -10.63 4.84
N SER A 493 -0.48 -9.94 6.00
CA SER A 493 0.52 -10.02 7.08
C SER A 493 0.70 -11.43 7.59
N THR A 494 -0.38 -12.18 7.75
CA THR A 494 -0.38 -13.54 8.29
C THR A 494 0.35 -14.55 7.39
N ILE A 495 0.58 -14.26 6.11
CA ILE A 495 1.40 -15.10 5.23
C ILE A 495 2.84 -15.16 5.74
N MET A 496 3.42 -14.00 6.03
CA MET A 496 4.76 -13.91 6.60
C MET A 496 4.72 -14.23 8.11
N GLY A 497 3.74 -13.71 8.83
CA GLY A 497 3.54 -13.96 10.27
C GLY A 497 3.46 -15.44 10.59
N GLY A 498 2.72 -16.23 9.79
CA GLY A 498 2.66 -17.68 9.93
C GLY A 498 4.01 -18.37 9.70
N ALA A 499 4.78 -17.93 8.69
CA ALA A 499 6.11 -18.48 8.45
C ALA A 499 7.09 -18.17 9.61
N LEU A 500 7.03 -16.95 10.17
CA LEU A 500 7.82 -16.56 11.33
C LEU A 500 7.39 -17.32 12.60
N TRP A 501 6.09 -17.56 12.77
CA TRP A 501 5.55 -18.39 13.84
C TRP A 501 6.07 -19.83 13.75
N ASP A 502 6.06 -20.44 12.58
CA ASP A 502 6.60 -21.78 12.37
C ASP A 502 8.10 -21.87 12.66
N ILE A 503 8.86 -20.83 12.35
CA ILE A 503 10.27 -20.74 12.73
C ILE A 503 10.41 -20.75 14.26
N ARG A 504 9.58 -19.99 14.99
CA ARG A 504 9.60 -19.91 16.45
C ARG A 504 9.20 -21.22 17.10
N ARG A 505 8.32 -22.00 16.47
CA ARG A 505 7.95 -23.36 16.93
C ARG A 505 9.05 -24.41 16.72
N THR A 506 9.88 -24.24 15.71
CA THR A 506 10.91 -25.23 15.34
C THR A 506 12.29 -24.94 15.91
N LEU A 507 12.59 -23.69 16.20
CA LEU A 507 13.81 -23.28 16.89
C LEU A 507 13.52 -23.04 18.38
N ASP A 508 14.58 -22.92 19.20
CA ASP A 508 14.45 -22.30 20.50
C ASP A 508 13.88 -20.89 20.38
N PRO A 509 12.83 -20.50 21.14
CA PRO A 509 12.16 -19.21 20.98
C PRO A 509 13.10 -18.00 21.05
N LEU A 510 14.09 -17.99 21.97
CA LEU A 510 15.05 -16.90 22.05
C LEU A 510 15.93 -16.83 20.80
N THR A 511 16.33 -17.96 20.26
CA THR A 511 17.10 -18.03 19.01
C THR A 511 16.28 -17.52 17.84
N ALA A 512 15.00 -17.87 17.78
CA ALA A 512 14.07 -17.38 16.74
C ALA A 512 13.83 -15.87 16.86
N ASP A 513 13.58 -15.38 18.09
CA ASP A 513 13.37 -13.95 18.36
C ASP A 513 14.60 -13.12 17.93
N ARG A 514 15.80 -13.59 18.26
CA ARG A 514 17.06 -12.94 17.83
C ARG A 514 17.29 -13.02 16.32
N LEU A 515 16.88 -14.12 15.69
CA LEU A 515 16.98 -14.31 14.25
C LEU A 515 16.10 -13.31 13.49
N VAL A 516 14.83 -13.20 13.87
CA VAL A 516 13.87 -12.28 13.24
C VAL A 516 14.31 -10.82 13.50
N TYR A 517 14.71 -10.49 14.73
CA TYR A 517 15.19 -9.17 15.07
C TYR A 517 16.45 -8.79 14.29
N ARG A 518 17.41 -9.71 14.12
CA ARG A 518 18.61 -9.47 13.31
C ARG A 518 18.26 -9.25 11.85
N ALA A 519 17.35 -10.04 11.29
CA ALA A 519 16.87 -9.84 9.93
C ALA A 519 16.25 -8.45 9.74
N LEU A 520 15.41 -8.03 10.70
CA LEU A 520 14.77 -6.72 10.70
C LEU A 520 15.80 -5.58 10.80
N SER A 521 16.69 -5.64 11.79
CA SER A 521 17.58 -4.51 12.10
C SER A 521 18.78 -4.42 11.18
N GLU A 522 19.28 -5.55 10.66
CA GLU A 522 20.53 -5.57 9.92
C GLU A 522 20.37 -5.81 8.40
N TYR A 523 19.31 -6.46 7.92
CA TYR A 523 19.22 -6.91 6.52
C TYR A 523 18.04 -6.31 5.73
N LEU A 524 16.93 -5.99 6.39
CA LEU A 524 15.75 -5.47 5.69
C LEU A 524 15.87 -3.99 5.33
N THR A 525 15.22 -3.61 4.23
CA THR A 525 15.18 -2.26 3.65
C THR A 525 13.73 -1.82 3.36
N PRO A 526 13.46 -0.52 3.16
CA PRO A 526 12.09 0.02 3.17
C PRO A 526 11.08 -0.58 2.19
N LEU A 527 11.53 -1.10 1.05
CA LEU A 527 10.65 -1.66 0.01
C LEU A 527 10.77 -3.18 -0.13
N ASP A 528 11.34 -3.87 0.86
CA ASP A 528 11.47 -5.32 0.81
C ASP A 528 10.11 -6.01 0.92
N GLY A 529 9.95 -7.09 0.15
CA GLY A 529 8.79 -7.96 0.18
C GLY A 529 9.08 -9.31 0.83
N PHE A 530 8.21 -10.27 0.63
CA PHE A 530 8.26 -11.59 1.28
C PHE A 530 9.50 -12.40 0.91
N VAL A 531 9.94 -12.34 -0.34
CA VAL A 531 11.12 -13.09 -0.80
C VAL A 531 12.40 -12.49 -0.26
N GLU A 532 12.49 -11.16 -0.26
CA GLU A 532 13.60 -10.42 0.32
C GLU A 532 13.71 -10.70 1.84
N ALA A 533 12.58 -10.72 2.55
CA ALA A 533 12.54 -11.04 3.97
C ALA A 533 12.99 -12.48 4.25
N ARG A 534 12.55 -13.46 3.45
CA ARG A 534 13.07 -14.83 3.52
C ARG A 534 14.61 -14.86 3.40
N ASN A 535 15.14 -14.17 2.41
CA ASN A 535 16.59 -14.13 2.17
C ASN A 535 17.33 -13.44 3.32
N ALA A 536 16.76 -12.35 3.87
CA ALA A 536 17.27 -11.64 5.04
C ALA A 536 17.32 -12.54 6.28
N VAL A 537 16.25 -13.28 6.59
CA VAL A 537 16.21 -14.21 7.74
C VAL A 537 17.23 -15.34 7.57
N LEU A 538 17.38 -15.91 6.37
CA LEU A 538 18.38 -16.94 6.11
C LEU A 538 19.81 -16.39 6.22
N ALA A 539 20.07 -15.16 5.78
CA ALA A 539 21.37 -14.50 5.92
C ALA A 539 21.68 -14.21 7.40
N ALA A 540 20.72 -13.67 8.13
CA ALA A 540 20.82 -13.47 9.57
C ALA A 540 21.15 -14.80 10.30
N GLY A 541 20.49 -15.89 9.94
CA GLY A 541 20.76 -17.21 10.51
C GLY A 541 22.18 -17.70 10.25
N ARG A 542 22.72 -17.50 9.04
CA ARG A 542 24.12 -17.84 8.73
C ARG A 542 25.09 -17.00 9.57
N SER A 543 24.83 -15.70 9.66
CA SER A 543 25.67 -14.78 10.46
C SER A 543 25.63 -15.07 11.97
N MET A 544 24.51 -15.65 12.46
CA MET A 544 24.37 -16.14 13.83
C MET A 544 25.04 -17.53 14.05
N GLY A 545 25.55 -18.17 13.02
CA GLY A 545 26.14 -19.49 13.11
C GLY A 545 25.12 -20.63 13.26
N LEU A 546 23.89 -20.46 12.80
CA LEU A 546 22.90 -21.54 12.82
C LEU A 546 23.40 -22.74 12.01
N SER A 547 23.19 -23.93 12.54
CA SER A 547 23.56 -25.19 11.86
C SER A 547 22.80 -25.35 10.54
N ARG A 548 23.34 -26.15 9.64
CA ARG A 548 22.68 -26.50 8.38
C ARG A 548 21.28 -27.11 8.58
N ALA A 549 21.06 -27.83 9.67
CA ALA A 549 19.73 -28.38 10.00
C ALA A 549 18.75 -27.27 10.38
N GLN A 550 19.13 -26.34 11.24
CA GLN A 550 18.31 -25.18 11.62
C GLN A 550 18.00 -24.29 10.40
N LEU A 551 18.99 -24.00 9.54
CA LEU A 551 18.76 -23.22 8.32
C LEU A 551 17.79 -23.92 7.36
N ARG A 552 17.83 -25.27 7.27
CA ARG A 552 16.81 -26.03 6.49
C ARG A 552 15.42 -25.92 7.11
N SER A 553 15.30 -25.97 8.45
CA SER A 553 14.01 -25.77 9.13
C SER A 553 13.47 -24.38 8.86
N VAL A 554 14.28 -23.34 8.96
CA VAL A 554 13.91 -21.97 8.64
C VAL A 554 13.44 -21.84 7.17
N ALA A 555 14.21 -22.38 6.22
CA ALA A 555 13.81 -22.38 4.81
C ALA A 555 12.51 -23.17 4.58
N GLY A 556 12.34 -24.29 5.30
CA GLY A 556 11.14 -25.13 5.24
C GLY A 556 9.87 -24.41 5.70
N ALA A 557 9.97 -23.55 6.73
CA ALA A 557 8.84 -22.72 7.18
C ALA A 557 8.37 -21.76 6.06
N PHE A 558 9.28 -21.02 5.44
CA PHE A 558 8.93 -20.20 4.29
C PHE A 558 8.38 -20.99 3.11
N ASP A 559 8.95 -22.18 2.88
CA ASP A 559 8.49 -23.09 1.81
C ASP A 559 7.06 -23.59 2.04
N ALA A 560 6.68 -23.85 3.30
CA ALA A 560 5.32 -24.26 3.68
C ALA A 560 4.29 -23.17 3.38
N HIS A 561 4.67 -21.90 3.58
CA HIS A 561 3.84 -20.74 3.26
C HIS A 561 3.96 -20.29 1.79
N GLY A 562 4.70 -21.03 0.96
CA GLY A 562 4.86 -20.79 -0.48
C GLY A 562 5.73 -19.59 -0.82
N ILE A 563 6.40 -18.97 0.17
CA ILE A 563 7.28 -17.81 -0.01
C ILE A 563 8.57 -18.26 -0.73
N LYS A 564 8.52 -18.22 -2.06
CA LYS A 564 9.60 -18.62 -2.97
C LYS A 564 9.70 -17.66 -4.13
N GLU A 565 10.86 -17.60 -4.75
CA GLU A 565 11.06 -16.80 -5.96
C GLU A 565 9.97 -17.12 -7.01
N GLY A 566 9.39 -16.04 -7.56
CA GLY A 566 8.38 -16.12 -8.60
C GLY A 566 7.04 -16.73 -8.16
N TRP A 567 6.70 -16.70 -6.87
CA TRP A 567 5.42 -17.19 -6.34
C TRP A 567 4.20 -16.53 -7.00
N GLN A 568 4.28 -15.26 -7.37
CA GLN A 568 3.20 -14.51 -8.02
C GLN A 568 2.73 -15.18 -9.32
N ARG A 569 3.64 -15.82 -10.05
CA ARG A 569 3.31 -16.53 -11.31
C ARG A 569 2.52 -17.82 -11.10
N ARG A 570 2.38 -18.27 -9.86
CA ARG A 570 1.70 -19.52 -9.50
C ARG A 570 0.29 -19.28 -8.96
N ILE A 571 -0.11 -18.03 -8.75
CA ILE A 571 -1.47 -17.70 -8.31
C ILE A 571 -2.42 -18.02 -9.46
N GLY A 572 -3.43 -18.84 -9.19
CA GLY A 572 -4.44 -19.21 -10.16
C GLY A 572 -5.39 -18.04 -10.44
N VAL A 573 -5.64 -17.77 -11.70
CA VAL A 573 -6.64 -16.78 -12.16
C VAL A 573 -7.59 -17.43 -13.15
N ASP A 574 -8.85 -17.00 -13.17
CA ASP A 574 -9.88 -17.49 -14.09
C ASP A 574 -10.08 -16.58 -15.31
N SER A 575 -9.19 -15.60 -15.46
CA SER A 575 -9.13 -14.64 -16.57
C SER A 575 -7.90 -14.90 -17.44
N ARG A 576 -7.94 -14.40 -18.67
CA ARG A 576 -6.80 -14.48 -19.58
C ARG A 576 -6.01 -13.18 -19.53
N LEU A 577 -4.71 -13.30 -19.35
CA LEU A 577 -3.78 -12.17 -19.39
C LEU A 577 -3.77 -11.53 -20.80
N VAL A 578 -3.85 -10.21 -20.85
CA VAL A 578 -3.72 -9.38 -22.06
C VAL A 578 -2.42 -8.61 -22.02
N LEU A 579 -2.11 -7.95 -20.89
CA LEU A 579 -0.88 -7.20 -20.66
C LEU A 579 -0.52 -7.29 -19.18
N GLY A 580 0.68 -7.74 -18.87
CA GLY A 580 1.14 -7.86 -17.48
C GLY A 580 1.74 -6.56 -16.98
N ASP A 581 1.65 -6.36 -15.67
CA ASP A 581 2.33 -5.30 -14.92
C ASP A 581 2.02 -3.88 -15.44
N VAL A 582 0.74 -3.59 -15.52
CA VAL A 582 0.22 -2.29 -15.95
C VAL A 582 0.21 -1.34 -14.76
N ALA A 583 0.79 -0.16 -14.90
CA ALA A 583 0.75 0.84 -13.85
C ALA A 583 -0.69 1.28 -13.54
N GLY A 584 -1.06 1.29 -12.26
CA GLY A 584 -2.39 1.71 -11.82
C GLY A 584 -2.63 3.23 -11.96
N GLY A 585 -3.88 3.65 -11.91
CA GLY A 585 -4.31 5.04 -11.76
C GLY A 585 -4.58 5.82 -13.05
N LEU A 586 -3.62 5.99 -13.95
CA LEU A 586 -3.79 6.78 -15.19
C LEU A 586 -3.99 5.91 -16.45
N VAL A 587 -4.38 4.66 -16.28
CA VAL A 587 -4.27 3.62 -17.30
C VAL A 587 -5.59 2.93 -17.62
N ALA A 588 -6.70 3.66 -17.54
CA ALA A 588 -7.98 3.10 -17.97
C ALA A 588 -7.84 2.47 -19.37
N PRO A 589 -8.01 1.16 -19.52
CA PRO A 589 -7.94 0.53 -20.84
C PRO A 589 -9.19 0.89 -21.65
N ALA A 590 -9.07 0.88 -22.96
CA ALA A 590 -10.24 0.94 -23.85
C ALA A 590 -10.19 -0.20 -24.86
N VAL A 591 -11.35 -0.66 -25.30
CA VAL A 591 -11.50 -1.73 -26.27
C VAL A 591 -12.70 -1.46 -27.17
N ALA A 592 -12.52 -1.72 -28.46
CA ALA A 592 -13.61 -1.73 -29.43
C ALA A 592 -13.28 -2.76 -30.53
N ASP A 593 -14.27 -3.58 -30.89
CA ASP A 593 -14.15 -4.62 -31.91
C ASP A 593 -12.97 -5.57 -31.71
N GLY A 594 -12.67 -5.89 -30.44
CA GLY A 594 -11.56 -6.76 -30.06
C GLY A 594 -10.18 -6.10 -30.14
N ARG A 595 -10.07 -4.84 -30.53
CA ARG A 595 -8.82 -4.06 -30.50
C ARG A 595 -8.77 -3.23 -29.23
N TRP A 596 -7.71 -3.39 -28.47
CA TRP A 596 -7.53 -2.71 -27.19
C TRP A 596 -6.37 -1.73 -27.21
N VAL A 597 -6.46 -0.72 -26.37
CA VAL A 597 -5.39 0.23 -26.05
C VAL A 597 -5.26 0.34 -24.53
N ALA A 598 -4.02 0.48 -24.05
CA ALA A 598 -3.72 0.69 -22.65
C ALA A 598 -2.47 1.56 -22.48
N ALA A 599 -2.36 2.26 -21.36
CA ALA A 599 -1.12 2.94 -21.00
C ALA A 599 -0.33 2.08 -20.00
N THR A 600 0.98 2.02 -20.15
CA THR A 600 1.85 1.24 -19.26
C THR A 600 3.23 1.87 -19.14
N THR A 601 3.85 1.72 -17.97
CA THR A 601 5.27 2.03 -17.74
C THR A 601 6.18 0.84 -18.02
N GLY A 602 5.60 -0.35 -18.16
CA GLY A 602 6.35 -1.59 -18.19
C GLY A 602 6.66 -2.16 -16.81
N HIS A 603 7.13 -1.36 -15.83
CA HIS A 603 7.43 -1.84 -14.46
C HIS A 603 7.54 -0.69 -13.44
N GLY A 604 7.00 -0.90 -12.24
CA GLY A 604 7.22 -0.07 -11.05
C GLY A 604 6.60 1.32 -11.03
N PHE A 605 6.95 2.12 -10.02
CA PHE A 605 6.37 3.46 -9.77
C PHE A 605 6.89 4.56 -10.70
N GLY A 606 8.06 4.39 -11.29
CA GLY A 606 8.86 5.48 -11.83
C GLY A 606 8.96 5.54 -13.36
N GLY A 607 8.26 4.69 -14.11
CA GLY A 607 8.36 4.69 -15.57
C GLY A 607 7.50 5.78 -16.22
N VAL A 608 7.97 6.28 -17.39
CA VAL A 608 7.18 7.15 -18.25
C VAL A 608 6.10 6.32 -18.93
N LEU A 609 4.84 6.75 -18.82
CA LEU A 609 3.72 6.04 -19.44
C LEU A 609 3.80 6.08 -20.95
N GLY A 610 3.63 4.94 -21.60
CA GLY A 610 3.49 4.81 -23.06
C GLY A 610 2.16 4.14 -23.39
N VAL A 611 1.51 4.58 -24.46
CA VAL A 611 0.30 3.94 -24.97
C VAL A 611 0.65 2.82 -25.92
N VAL A 612 0.11 1.64 -25.63
CA VAL A 612 0.26 0.42 -26.44
C VAL A 612 -1.10 -0.08 -26.93
N ALA A 613 -1.10 -0.82 -28.04
CA ALA A 613 -2.29 -1.43 -28.63
C ALA A 613 -2.08 -2.90 -28.94
N GLY A 614 -3.16 -3.65 -28.94
CA GLY A 614 -3.16 -5.05 -29.33
C GLY A 614 -4.54 -5.55 -29.71
N THR A 615 -4.63 -6.85 -29.98
CA THR A 615 -5.90 -7.51 -30.30
C THR A 615 -6.20 -8.58 -29.25
N VAL A 616 -7.42 -8.62 -28.78
CA VAL A 616 -7.89 -9.64 -27.82
C VAL A 616 -7.68 -11.03 -28.42
N GLY A 617 -6.94 -11.87 -27.69
CA GLY A 617 -6.64 -13.23 -28.11
C GLY A 617 -5.43 -13.39 -29.03
N SER A 618 -4.79 -12.35 -29.42
CA SER A 618 -3.51 -12.40 -30.12
C SER A 618 -2.37 -12.70 -29.15
N SER A 619 -1.40 -13.47 -29.57
CA SER A 619 -0.12 -13.69 -28.90
C SER A 619 1.00 -12.77 -29.41
N ALA A 620 0.67 -11.87 -30.34
CA ALA A 620 1.62 -10.87 -30.82
C ALA A 620 1.91 -9.84 -29.73
N GLU A 621 3.16 -9.40 -29.69
CA GLU A 621 3.58 -8.32 -28.78
C GLU A 621 2.75 -7.03 -29.06
N PRO A 622 2.33 -6.32 -28.01
CA PRO A 622 1.64 -5.05 -28.15
C PRO A 622 2.47 -4.02 -28.92
N VAL A 623 1.82 -3.28 -29.78
CA VAL A 623 2.46 -2.23 -30.58
C VAL A 623 2.41 -0.90 -29.84
N ARG A 624 3.56 -0.25 -29.65
CA ARG A 624 3.61 1.10 -29.09
C ARG A 624 3.05 2.12 -30.08
N LEU A 625 2.03 2.87 -29.67
CA LEU A 625 1.39 3.93 -30.46
C LEU A 625 1.99 5.31 -30.15
N SER A 626 2.27 5.56 -28.87
CA SER A 626 2.82 6.83 -28.41
C SER A 626 4.29 6.98 -28.82
N PRO A 627 4.78 8.20 -29.06
CA PRO A 627 6.20 8.45 -29.23
C PRO A 627 6.98 8.14 -27.96
N ASP A 628 8.29 7.92 -28.11
CA ASP A 628 9.23 7.81 -27.00
C ASP A 628 9.95 9.16 -26.84
N ASP A 629 9.20 10.15 -26.35
CA ASP A 629 9.63 11.54 -26.27
C ASP A 629 9.88 12.03 -24.85
N GLY A 630 9.91 11.08 -23.89
CA GLY A 630 10.13 11.36 -22.46
C GLY A 630 8.90 11.91 -21.72
N ARG A 631 7.77 12.08 -22.43
CA ARG A 631 6.50 12.51 -21.83
C ARG A 631 5.62 11.32 -21.47
N SER A 632 4.78 11.47 -20.47
CA SER A 632 3.78 10.46 -20.12
C SER A 632 2.54 10.57 -21.01
N HIS A 633 2.10 9.43 -21.52
CA HIS A 633 0.92 9.28 -22.37
C HIS A 633 -0.12 8.45 -21.61
N ALA A 634 -1.30 9.03 -21.35
CA ALA A 634 -2.31 8.47 -20.45
C ALA A 634 -3.73 8.56 -21.04
N TRP A 635 -4.69 7.95 -20.37
CA TRP A 635 -6.12 7.91 -20.71
C TRP A 635 -6.39 7.59 -22.17
N PRO A 636 -5.91 6.44 -22.67
CA PRO A 636 -6.14 6.08 -24.07
C PRO A 636 -7.59 5.67 -24.31
N ALA A 637 -8.08 6.01 -25.49
CA ALA A 637 -9.39 5.61 -25.99
C ALA A 637 -9.29 5.09 -27.41
N THR A 638 -10.24 4.25 -27.83
CA THR A 638 -10.31 3.75 -29.21
C THR A 638 -11.76 3.43 -29.62
N ASP A 639 -12.02 3.59 -30.91
CA ASP A 639 -13.22 3.06 -31.59
C ASP A 639 -12.94 1.79 -32.42
N GLY A 640 -11.78 1.16 -32.21
CA GLY A 640 -11.31 -0.01 -32.97
C GLY A 640 -10.53 0.34 -34.24
N THR A 641 -10.55 1.60 -34.68
CA THR A 641 -9.82 2.08 -35.87
C THR A 641 -8.77 3.14 -35.52
N THR A 642 -9.13 4.04 -34.64
CA THR A 642 -8.27 5.16 -34.18
C THR A 642 -8.07 5.05 -32.69
N ALA A 643 -6.86 5.31 -32.23
CA ALA A 643 -6.55 5.57 -30.83
C ALA A 643 -6.35 7.07 -30.62
N ALA A 644 -6.82 7.58 -29.48
CA ALA A 644 -6.48 8.91 -28.98
C ALA A 644 -6.12 8.83 -27.51
N TRP A 645 -5.26 9.72 -27.04
CA TRP A 645 -4.80 9.77 -25.66
C TRP A 645 -4.31 11.17 -25.30
N THR A 646 -4.16 11.46 -24.03
CA THR A 646 -3.53 12.70 -23.58
C THR A 646 -2.05 12.50 -23.30
N THR A 647 -1.26 13.52 -23.56
CA THR A 647 0.09 13.64 -23.00
C THR A 647 0.06 14.59 -21.82
N LEU A 648 0.85 14.27 -20.82
CA LEU A 648 1.00 15.04 -19.59
C LEU A 648 2.45 15.50 -19.46
N GLY A 649 2.67 16.70 -18.94
CA GLY A 649 4.02 17.23 -18.70
C GLY A 649 4.37 18.44 -19.55
N GLY A 650 5.64 18.53 -19.97
CA GLY A 650 6.14 19.63 -20.79
C GLY A 650 5.51 19.68 -22.18
N LEU A 651 5.05 20.85 -22.58
CA LEU A 651 4.53 21.08 -23.93
C LEU A 651 5.67 21.24 -24.93
N PRO A 652 5.46 20.95 -26.22
CA PRO A 652 6.48 21.13 -27.26
C PRO A 652 7.07 22.55 -27.35
N GLY A 653 6.33 23.56 -26.92
CA GLY A 653 6.76 24.98 -26.85
C GLY A 653 7.32 25.42 -25.50
N GLY A 654 7.46 24.50 -24.53
CA GLY A 654 7.82 24.81 -23.13
C GLY A 654 6.62 25.10 -22.25
N GLY A 655 6.82 25.01 -20.94
CA GLY A 655 5.75 25.11 -19.94
C GLY A 655 5.03 23.78 -19.70
N TRP A 656 4.13 23.79 -18.70
CA TRP A 656 3.30 22.65 -18.36
C TRP A 656 1.91 22.76 -18.99
N GLY A 657 1.33 21.61 -19.37
CA GLY A 657 -0.03 21.55 -19.90
C GLY A 657 -0.39 20.19 -20.43
N ALA A 658 -1.50 20.13 -21.17
CA ALA A 658 -1.95 18.90 -21.81
C ALA A 658 -1.95 19.01 -23.33
N GLU A 659 -1.65 17.89 -23.99
CA GLU A 659 -1.83 17.71 -25.43
C GLU A 659 -2.64 16.44 -25.65
N VAL A 660 -3.60 16.48 -26.57
CA VAL A 660 -4.33 15.29 -27.05
C VAL A 660 -3.74 14.85 -28.35
N LEU A 661 -3.27 13.62 -28.40
CA LEU A 661 -2.72 12.96 -29.59
C LEU A 661 -3.67 11.90 -30.12
N ALA A 662 -3.65 11.69 -31.43
CA ALA A 662 -4.39 10.61 -32.06
C ALA A 662 -3.60 9.95 -33.20
N ARG A 663 -3.86 8.65 -33.40
CA ARG A 663 -3.22 7.83 -34.42
C ARG A 663 -4.12 6.67 -34.87
N PRO A 664 -4.15 6.30 -36.16
CA PRO A 664 -4.79 5.06 -36.61
C PRO A 664 -4.14 3.82 -35.97
N LEU A 665 -4.93 2.82 -35.57
CA LEU A 665 -4.40 1.59 -34.97
C LEU A 665 -3.59 0.73 -35.96
N ASP A 666 -3.85 0.84 -37.26
CA ASP A 666 -3.13 0.08 -38.29
C ASP A 666 -1.81 0.74 -38.74
N GLY A 667 -1.38 1.75 -37.99
CA GLY A 667 -0.24 2.58 -38.35
C GLY A 667 -0.69 3.78 -39.18
N GLY A 668 0.09 4.82 -39.16
CA GLY A 668 -0.23 6.08 -39.86
C GLY A 668 0.36 7.26 -39.08
N PRO A 669 0.19 8.49 -39.57
CA PRO A 669 0.77 9.66 -38.93
C PRO A 669 0.14 9.93 -37.57
N LEU A 670 1.00 10.21 -36.60
CA LEU A 670 0.58 10.80 -35.33
C LEU A 670 0.14 12.24 -35.59
N ARG A 671 -0.97 12.65 -34.98
CA ARG A 671 -1.44 14.03 -35.06
C ARG A 671 -1.72 14.59 -33.66
N SER A 672 -1.38 15.86 -33.48
CA SER A 672 -1.84 16.61 -32.30
C SER A 672 -3.26 17.13 -32.60
N VAL A 673 -4.19 16.81 -31.69
CA VAL A 673 -5.60 17.21 -31.77
C VAL A 673 -5.82 18.49 -30.98
N TYR A 674 -5.13 18.62 -29.86
CA TYR A 674 -5.23 19.76 -28.96
C TYR A 674 -3.93 19.99 -28.20
N THR A 675 -3.64 21.24 -27.88
CA THR A 675 -2.55 21.65 -26.98
C THR A 675 -3.05 22.82 -26.14
N GLY A 676 -2.94 22.70 -24.81
CA GLY A 676 -3.39 23.71 -23.86
C GLY A 676 -2.43 23.90 -22.68
N PRO A 677 -1.84 25.09 -22.50
CA PRO A 677 -1.01 25.40 -21.35
C PRO A 677 -1.86 25.53 -20.06
N ASN A 678 -1.30 25.13 -18.93
CA ASN A 678 -1.95 25.15 -17.60
C ASN A 678 -3.29 24.41 -17.56
N GLN A 679 -3.43 23.38 -18.36
CA GLN A 679 -4.67 22.59 -18.49
C GLN A 679 -4.38 21.11 -18.35
N GLN A 680 -5.39 20.36 -17.95
CA GLN A 680 -5.36 18.91 -17.90
C GLN A 680 -6.53 18.34 -18.70
N VAL A 681 -6.26 17.26 -19.41
CA VAL A 681 -7.27 16.50 -20.16
C VAL A 681 -7.49 15.15 -19.49
N SER A 682 -8.75 14.76 -19.33
CA SER A 682 -9.19 13.42 -18.90
C SER A 682 -10.34 12.92 -19.76
N ASP A 683 -10.78 11.67 -19.54
CA ASP A 683 -11.95 11.06 -20.18
C ASP A 683 -11.91 11.16 -21.71
N VAL A 684 -10.76 10.90 -22.33
CA VAL A 684 -10.65 10.89 -23.79
C VAL A 684 -11.57 9.80 -24.37
N GLN A 685 -12.32 10.15 -25.40
CA GLN A 685 -13.24 9.27 -26.11
C GLN A 685 -13.05 9.40 -27.62
N VAL A 686 -13.27 8.31 -28.35
CA VAL A 686 -13.18 8.28 -29.82
C VAL A 686 -14.41 7.59 -30.37
N SER A 687 -15.07 8.18 -31.35
CA SER A 687 -16.18 7.56 -32.09
C SER A 687 -16.32 8.16 -33.49
N GLY A 688 -16.14 7.37 -34.53
CA GLY A 688 -16.44 7.74 -35.91
C GLY A 688 -15.80 9.05 -36.38
N GLY A 689 -14.51 9.25 -36.12
CA GLY A 689 -13.78 10.46 -36.51
C GLY A 689 -13.92 11.64 -35.54
N THR A 690 -14.77 11.53 -34.53
CA THR A 690 -14.89 12.52 -33.44
C THR A 690 -14.04 12.10 -32.25
N ILE A 691 -13.33 13.05 -31.65
CA ILE A 691 -12.60 12.88 -30.40
C ILE A 691 -13.20 13.85 -29.40
N ALA A 692 -13.59 13.35 -28.23
CA ALA A 692 -14.10 14.14 -27.12
C ALA A 692 -13.24 13.93 -25.87
N PHE A 693 -13.22 14.94 -25.01
CA PHE A 693 -12.51 14.86 -23.74
C PHE A 693 -13.02 15.90 -22.75
N ARG A 694 -12.71 15.71 -21.49
CA ARG A 694 -12.91 16.71 -20.42
C ARG A 694 -11.66 17.58 -20.33
N LEU A 695 -11.83 18.87 -20.38
CA LEU A 695 -10.76 19.88 -20.29
C LEU A 695 -10.88 20.61 -18.96
N ALA A 696 -9.94 20.43 -18.06
CA ALA A 696 -9.83 21.17 -16.80
C ALA A 696 -8.77 22.28 -16.95
N ASP A 697 -9.16 23.51 -16.67
CA ASP A 697 -8.32 24.72 -16.72
C ASP A 697 -8.04 25.20 -15.31
N PHE A 698 -6.78 25.17 -14.87
CA PHE A 698 -6.37 25.52 -13.51
C PHE A 698 -6.34 27.03 -13.26
N ALA A 699 -6.30 27.85 -14.31
CA ALA A 699 -6.32 29.29 -14.15
C ALA A 699 -7.74 29.82 -13.89
N THR A 700 -8.73 29.16 -14.49
CA THR A 700 -10.14 29.56 -14.36
C THR A 700 -10.94 28.66 -13.42
N HIS A 701 -10.35 27.56 -12.94
CA HIS A 701 -11.01 26.50 -12.14
C HIS A 701 -12.25 25.93 -12.82
N ARG A 702 -12.26 25.89 -14.15
CA ARG A 702 -13.39 25.34 -14.94
C ARG A 702 -13.03 23.99 -15.54
N ALA A 703 -14.01 23.12 -15.60
CA ALA A 703 -13.92 21.84 -16.31
C ALA A 703 -15.05 21.75 -17.34
N LEU A 704 -14.69 21.69 -18.63
CA LEU A 704 -15.64 21.74 -19.75
C LEU A 704 -15.50 20.49 -20.63
N PRO A 705 -16.59 20.02 -21.26
CA PRO A 705 -16.50 19.07 -22.36
C PRO A 705 -15.91 19.77 -23.60
N ALA A 706 -15.07 19.05 -24.34
CA ALA A 706 -14.44 19.54 -25.56
C ALA A 706 -14.49 18.48 -26.64
N ILE A 707 -14.66 18.88 -27.91
CA ILE A 707 -14.76 17.97 -29.07
C ILE A 707 -13.93 18.45 -30.26
N SER A 708 -13.36 17.52 -31.00
CA SER A 708 -12.82 17.71 -32.36
C SER A 708 -13.55 16.76 -33.30
N VAL A 709 -14.20 17.28 -34.31
CA VAL A 709 -14.97 16.50 -35.29
C VAL A 709 -14.19 16.39 -36.60
N ASN A 710 -13.96 15.16 -37.08
CA ASN A 710 -13.27 14.85 -38.35
C ASN A 710 -11.92 15.58 -38.49
N GLY A 711 -11.17 15.71 -37.36
CA GLY A 711 -9.87 16.39 -37.36
C GLY A 711 -9.96 17.92 -37.46
N GLY A 712 -11.13 18.51 -37.34
CA GLY A 712 -11.34 19.95 -37.22
C GLY A 712 -10.83 20.52 -35.89
N PRO A 713 -10.90 21.86 -35.72
CA PRO A 713 -10.45 22.51 -34.49
C PRO A 713 -11.27 22.02 -33.28
N VAL A 714 -10.64 22.06 -32.11
CA VAL A 714 -11.33 21.71 -30.87
C VAL A 714 -12.32 22.82 -30.48
N VAL A 715 -13.54 22.42 -30.17
CA VAL A 715 -14.60 23.28 -29.67
C VAL A 715 -14.89 22.89 -28.22
N GLN A 716 -14.77 23.84 -27.31
CA GLN A 716 -15.25 23.70 -25.93
C GLN A 716 -16.74 23.93 -25.86
N ILE A 717 -17.49 23.04 -25.22
CA ILE A 717 -18.93 23.20 -25.04
C ILE A 717 -19.13 24.10 -23.81
N PRO A 718 -19.71 25.30 -24.00
CA PRO A 718 -19.89 26.24 -22.91
C PRO A 718 -20.94 25.72 -21.92
N LEU A 719 -20.64 25.80 -20.64
CA LEU A 719 -21.57 25.59 -19.55
C LEU A 719 -21.90 26.93 -18.87
N ALA A 720 -22.98 26.99 -18.11
CA ALA A 720 -23.33 28.14 -17.33
C ALA A 720 -22.22 28.50 -16.31
N ASP A 721 -22.18 29.75 -15.86
CA ASP A 721 -21.21 30.19 -14.88
C ASP A 721 -21.39 29.43 -13.55
N GLY A 722 -20.28 28.97 -12.99
CA GLY A 722 -20.26 28.11 -11.79
C GLY A 722 -20.58 26.63 -12.09
N HIS A 723 -20.85 26.25 -13.35
CA HIS A 723 -21.05 24.87 -13.74
C HIS A 723 -19.75 24.23 -14.25
N ALA A 724 -19.60 22.94 -14.01
CA ALA A 724 -18.49 22.12 -14.47
C ALA A 724 -19.00 20.80 -15.03
N ALA A 725 -18.20 20.17 -15.91
CA ALA A 725 -18.44 18.81 -16.37
C ALA A 725 -17.62 17.82 -15.54
N SER A 726 -18.25 16.70 -15.17
CA SER A 726 -17.61 15.49 -14.73
C SER A 726 -17.89 14.40 -15.74
N SER A 727 -16.97 13.50 -15.96
CA SER A 727 -16.98 12.45 -16.98
C SER A 727 -17.46 12.88 -18.37
N VAL A 728 -16.85 12.34 -19.40
CA VAL A 728 -17.26 12.57 -20.78
C VAL A 728 -17.43 11.23 -21.47
N THR A 729 -18.52 11.08 -22.24
CA THR A 729 -18.79 9.87 -23.02
C THR A 729 -19.26 10.26 -24.42
N LEU A 730 -18.89 9.49 -25.42
CA LEU A 730 -19.16 9.80 -26.84
C LEU A 730 -19.65 8.57 -27.58
N GLN A 731 -20.74 8.71 -28.31
CA GLN A 731 -21.24 7.66 -29.19
C GLN A 731 -22.10 8.24 -30.31
N GLY A 732 -21.80 7.89 -31.56
CA GLY A 732 -22.68 8.11 -32.72
C GLY A 732 -23.15 9.55 -32.94
N GLY A 733 -22.30 10.55 -32.67
CA GLY A 733 -22.66 11.96 -32.81
C GLY A 733 -23.39 12.57 -31.61
N LEU A 734 -23.50 11.80 -30.53
CA LEU A 734 -23.97 12.28 -29.22
C LEU A 734 -22.79 12.35 -28.25
N LEU A 735 -22.74 13.42 -27.50
CA LEU A 735 -21.82 13.65 -26.39
C LEU A 735 -22.61 13.62 -25.09
N GLY A 736 -22.13 12.92 -24.10
CA GLY A 736 -22.72 12.90 -22.76
C GLY A 736 -21.70 13.37 -21.70
N TRP A 737 -22.20 13.99 -20.64
CA TRP A 737 -21.42 14.31 -19.43
C TRP A 737 -22.38 14.42 -18.24
N THR A 738 -21.84 14.47 -17.01
CA THR A 738 -22.61 14.97 -15.88
C THR A 738 -22.25 16.45 -15.68
N GLU A 739 -23.25 17.32 -15.73
CA GLU A 739 -23.10 18.72 -15.36
C GLU A 739 -23.25 18.86 -13.86
N ILE A 740 -22.36 19.63 -13.22
CA ILE A 740 -22.29 19.81 -11.76
C ILE A 740 -22.28 21.30 -11.44
N TRP A 741 -23.11 21.71 -10.49
CA TRP A 741 -23.11 23.07 -9.96
C TRP A 741 -23.59 23.10 -8.51
N THR A 742 -23.35 24.23 -7.82
CA THR A 742 -23.85 24.47 -6.46
C THR A 742 -25.14 25.30 -6.51
N SER A 743 -26.18 24.82 -5.85
CA SER A 743 -27.44 25.53 -5.64
C SER A 743 -27.71 25.66 -4.14
N GLY A 744 -27.52 26.85 -3.57
CA GLY A 744 -27.51 27.05 -2.13
C GLY A 744 -26.34 26.31 -1.48
N GLU A 745 -26.61 25.43 -0.53
CA GLU A 745 -25.62 24.58 0.16
C GLU A 745 -25.47 23.18 -0.49
N ARG A 746 -26.14 22.94 -1.61
CA ARG A 746 -26.22 21.62 -2.23
C ARG A 746 -25.43 21.57 -3.54
N THR A 747 -24.75 20.45 -3.78
CA THR A 747 -24.21 20.14 -5.10
C THR A 747 -25.29 19.40 -5.91
N VAL A 748 -25.57 19.91 -7.10
CA VAL A 748 -26.56 19.34 -8.05
C VAL A 748 -25.79 18.62 -9.15
N PHE A 749 -26.26 17.45 -9.52
CA PHE A 749 -25.73 16.63 -10.60
C PHE A 749 -26.79 16.45 -11.69
N ALA A 750 -26.39 16.63 -12.94
CA ALA A 750 -27.30 16.51 -14.08
C ALA A 750 -26.65 15.75 -15.25
N PRO A 751 -26.86 14.42 -15.35
CA PRO A 751 -26.51 13.68 -16.57
C PRO A 751 -27.13 14.33 -17.80
N THR A 752 -26.30 14.72 -18.76
CA THR A 752 -26.66 15.57 -19.90
C THR A 752 -26.25 14.92 -21.21
N VAL A 753 -27.13 15.01 -22.23
CA VAL A 753 -26.86 14.58 -23.61
C VAL A 753 -26.89 15.78 -24.53
N TYR A 754 -25.86 15.88 -25.37
CA TYR A 754 -25.69 16.93 -26.36
C TYR A 754 -25.57 16.35 -27.77
N SER A 755 -26.31 16.88 -28.68
CA SER A 755 -26.22 16.50 -30.10
C SER A 755 -25.17 17.35 -30.80
N ILE A 756 -24.11 16.71 -31.27
CA ILE A 756 -23.03 17.39 -32.02
C ILE A 756 -23.59 18.01 -33.32
N ALA A 757 -24.52 17.32 -33.99
CA ALA A 757 -25.11 17.79 -35.25
C ALA A 757 -25.93 19.06 -35.10
N THR A 758 -26.66 19.22 -33.99
CA THR A 758 -27.51 20.39 -33.75
C THR A 758 -26.86 21.45 -32.90
N GLY A 759 -25.74 21.13 -32.23
CA GLY A 759 -25.06 22.04 -31.31
C GLY A 759 -25.88 22.36 -30.05
N ARG A 760 -26.74 21.43 -29.58
CA ARG A 760 -27.68 21.68 -28.48
C ARG A 760 -27.75 20.50 -27.51
N VAL A 761 -28.03 20.82 -26.23
CA VAL A 761 -28.49 19.81 -25.26
C VAL A 761 -29.83 19.28 -25.72
N VAL A 762 -29.94 17.95 -25.80
CA VAL A 762 -31.16 17.23 -26.20
C VAL A 762 -31.84 16.50 -25.05
N ALA A 763 -31.12 16.19 -24.00
CA ALA A 763 -31.65 15.66 -22.75
C ALA A 763 -30.78 16.11 -21.57
N GLN A 764 -31.41 16.37 -20.42
CA GLN A 764 -30.78 16.65 -19.15
C GLN A 764 -31.63 16.11 -18.02
N TYR A 765 -30.97 15.34 -17.12
CA TYR A 765 -31.64 14.67 -15.99
C TYR A 765 -31.12 15.28 -14.68
N VAL A 766 -31.81 16.30 -14.16
CA VAL A 766 -31.42 17.00 -12.92
C VAL A 766 -31.80 16.15 -11.72
N LEU A 767 -30.83 15.90 -10.87
CA LEU A 767 -30.93 15.03 -9.69
C LEU A 767 -30.88 15.86 -8.40
N GLY A 768 -31.82 15.58 -7.48
CA GLY A 768 -31.77 16.12 -6.13
C GLY A 768 -32.08 17.63 -6.02
N ASP A 769 -32.73 18.26 -6.98
CA ASP A 769 -33.07 19.70 -6.99
C ASP A 769 -34.33 20.08 -6.22
N GLY A 770 -35.17 19.07 -5.87
CA GLY A 770 -36.43 19.30 -5.14
C GLY A 770 -36.21 19.56 -3.65
N GLU A 771 -37.13 20.40 -3.05
CA GLU A 771 -37.14 20.60 -1.61
C GLU A 771 -37.42 19.25 -0.90
N GLY A 772 -36.50 18.80 -0.01
CA GLY A 772 -36.61 17.52 0.67
C GLY A 772 -36.16 16.30 -0.17
N ALA A 773 -35.67 16.47 -1.40
CA ALA A 773 -35.08 15.38 -2.16
C ALA A 773 -33.77 14.93 -1.49
N PRO A 774 -33.47 13.61 -1.47
CA PRO A 774 -32.19 13.12 -0.93
C PRO A 774 -31.03 13.65 -1.77
N ALA A 775 -29.92 13.99 -1.11
CA ALA A 775 -28.68 14.33 -1.81
C ALA A 775 -28.14 13.06 -2.50
N VAL A 776 -27.88 13.18 -3.81
CA VAL A 776 -27.39 12.08 -4.65
C VAL A 776 -26.23 12.56 -5.49
N ARG A 777 -25.13 11.83 -5.49
CA ARG A 777 -24.01 12.02 -6.42
C ARG A 777 -24.21 11.22 -7.69
N ALA A 778 -23.87 11.78 -8.84
CA ALA A 778 -23.92 11.09 -10.12
C ALA A 778 -22.76 11.55 -11.03
N GLU A 779 -21.55 11.20 -10.68
CA GLU A 779 -20.34 11.72 -11.34
C GLU A 779 -19.94 10.94 -12.62
N GLN A 780 -20.52 9.75 -12.85
CA GLN A 780 -20.13 8.88 -13.95
C GLN A 780 -21.29 8.67 -14.92
N THR A 781 -21.02 8.85 -16.20
CA THR A 781 -21.98 8.61 -17.28
C THR A 781 -21.40 7.77 -18.40
N ARG A 782 -22.28 7.00 -19.10
CA ARG A 782 -21.92 6.24 -20.31
C ARG A 782 -23.07 6.27 -21.32
N LEU A 783 -22.78 6.66 -22.55
CA LEU A 783 -23.70 6.50 -23.69
C LEU A 783 -23.61 5.07 -24.22
N ALA A 784 -24.75 4.43 -24.44
CA ALA A 784 -24.82 3.13 -25.10
C ALA A 784 -26.20 2.97 -25.79
N GLY A 785 -26.20 2.76 -27.10
CA GLY A 785 -27.41 2.70 -27.90
C GLY A 785 -28.14 4.04 -27.91
N ASP A 786 -29.43 4.02 -27.55
CA ASP A 786 -30.31 5.16 -27.43
C ASP A 786 -30.46 5.69 -26.01
N ARG A 787 -29.53 5.33 -25.11
CA ARG A 787 -29.62 5.70 -23.70
C ARG A 787 -28.29 6.26 -23.14
N LEU A 788 -28.46 7.18 -22.19
CA LEU A 788 -27.38 7.62 -21.27
C LEU A 788 -27.59 6.88 -19.95
N TYR A 789 -26.52 6.22 -19.49
CA TYR A 789 -26.48 5.53 -18.19
C TYR A 789 -25.66 6.37 -17.20
N TRP A 790 -26.06 6.33 -15.92
CA TRP A 790 -25.33 6.94 -14.82
C TRP A 790 -25.45 6.14 -13.52
N VAL A 791 -24.48 6.36 -12.61
CA VAL A 791 -24.50 5.81 -11.26
C VAL A 791 -25.02 6.86 -10.30
N GLU A 792 -26.00 6.52 -9.47
CA GLU A 792 -26.48 7.32 -8.35
C GLU A 792 -25.95 6.77 -7.04
N GLN A 793 -25.30 7.63 -6.26
CA GLN A 793 -24.77 7.32 -4.92
C GLN A 793 -25.43 8.24 -3.90
N PRO A 794 -26.23 7.73 -2.95
CA PRO A 794 -26.75 8.54 -1.85
C PRO A 794 -25.63 9.08 -0.96
N ASP A 795 -25.67 10.37 -0.65
CA ASP A 795 -24.66 11.01 0.21
C ASP A 795 -24.70 10.51 1.66
N ASP A 796 -25.88 10.12 2.13
CA ASP A 796 -26.10 9.65 3.50
C ASP A 796 -25.69 8.18 3.72
N LYS A 797 -25.22 7.50 2.66
CA LYS A 797 -24.81 6.09 2.69
C LYS A 797 -25.89 5.12 3.23
N SER A 798 -27.13 5.53 3.21
CA SER A 798 -28.24 4.72 3.73
C SER A 798 -28.58 3.51 2.86
N THR A 799 -28.20 3.56 1.58
CA THR A 799 -28.39 2.48 0.60
C THR A 799 -27.15 2.35 -0.29
N GLY A 800 -26.99 1.20 -0.94
CA GLY A 800 -25.99 1.00 -1.99
C GLY A 800 -26.25 1.85 -3.22
N SER A 801 -25.28 1.87 -4.14
CA SER A 801 -25.39 2.61 -5.41
C SER A 801 -26.44 2.02 -6.34
N SER A 802 -27.12 2.89 -7.07
CA SER A 802 -28.05 2.52 -8.15
C SER A 802 -27.47 2.84 -9.52
N ILE A 803 -27.88 2.11 -10.56
CA ILE A 803 -27.63 2.48 -11.96
C ILE A 803 -28.96 2.82 -12.61
N ARG A 804 -29.01 4.01 -13.22
CA ARG A 804 -30.17 4.46 -14.00
C ARG A 804 -29.77 4.71 -15.45
N SER A 805 -30.79 4.79 -16.29
CA SER A 805 -30.59 5.20 -17.68
C SER A 805 -31.73 6.09 -18.13
N GLY A 806 -31.43 7.11 -18.91
CA GLY A 806 -32.34 8.01 -19.56
C GLY A 806 -32.28 7.91 -21.08
N ALA A 807 -33.38 8.04 -21.76
CA ALA A 807 -33.41 8.09 -23.22
C ALA A 807 -32.65 9.30 -23.74
N VAL A 808 -31.89 9.18 -24.83
CA VAL A 808 -31.09 10.31 -25.38
C VAL A 808 -31.93 11.47 -25.89
N ASP A 809 -33.23 11.27 -26.07
CA ASP A 809 -34.21 12.31 -26.44
C ASP A 809 -34.96 12.93 -25.24
N GLY A 810 -34.63 12.52 -24.02
CA GLY A 810 -35.30 13.01 -22.80
C GLY A 810 -36.61 12.34 -22.48
N SER A 811 -37.10 11.35 -23.24
CA SER A 811 -38.44 10.78 -23.14
C SER A 811 -38.66 9.87 -21.92
N GLY A 812 -37.68 9.57 -21.11
CA GLY A 812 -37.89 8.77 -19.88
C GLY A 812 -36.63 8.24 -19.22
N VAL A 813 -36.79 7.96 -17.93
CA VAL A 813 -35.78 7.35 -17.09
C VAL A 813 -36.20 5.93 -16.71
N SER A 814 -35.26 5.00 -16.71
CA SER A 814 -35.45 3.62 -16.29
C SER A 814 -34.41 3.25 -15.24
N GLU A 815 -34.84 2.45 -14.30
CA GLU A 815 -33.96 1.83 -13.33
C GLU A 815 -33.33 0.57 -13.94
N VAL A 816 -32.01 0.45 -13.81
CA VAL A 816 -31.20 -0.67 -14.32
C VAL A 816 -30.74 -1.57 -13.18
N LEU A 817 -30.29 -0.96 -12.10
CA LEU A 817 -29.90 -1.62 -10.85
C LEU A 817 -30.36 -0.76 -9.68
N THR A 818 -31.04 -1.37 -8.70
CA THR A 818 -31.52 -0.68 -7.50
C THR A 818 -30.55 -0.91 -6.35
N GLY A 819 -30.05 0.17 -5.76
CA GLY A 819 -29.36 0.13 -4.47
C GLY A 819 -30.31 -0.23 -3.33
N THR A 820 -29.85 -1.00 -2.37
CA THR A 820 -30.66 -1.47 -1.25
C THR A 820 -30.04 -1.12 0.09
N THR A 821 -30.85 -1.04 1.14
CA THR A 821 -30.38 -0.87 2.54
C THR A 821 -29.69 -2.12 3.09
N ALA A 822 -29.89 -3.28 2.44
CA ALA A 822 -29.23 -4.52 2.82
C ALA A 822 -27.84 -4.69 2.18
N ASP A 823 -27.54 -3.94 1.13
CA ASP A 823 -26.27 -3.95 0.43
C ASP A 823 -25.78 -2.52 0.23
N LEU A 824 -24.89 -2.08 1.09
CA LEU A 824 -24.36 -0.70 1.13
C LEU A 824 -23.15 -0.49 0.21
N ARG A 825 -22.79 -1.48 -0.61
CA ARG A 825 -21.65 -1.36 -1.52
C ARG A 825 -21.84 -0.24 -2.53
N ARG A 826 -20.74 0.36 -2.92
CA ARG A 826 -20.64 1.43 -3.90
C ARG A 826 -20.23 0.91 -5.27
N ILE A 827 -20.63 1.61 -6.31
CA ILE A 827 -20.14 1.38 -7.67
C ILE A 827 -19.03 2.37 -7.95
N GLU A 828 -17.79 1.87 -7.96
CA GLU A 828 -16.59 2.70 -8.18
C GLU A 828 -16.42 3.10 -9.65
N SER A 829 -16.78 2.20 -10.57
CA SER A 829 -16.72 2.45 -12.01
C SER A 829 -17.66 1.51 -12.76
N PHE A 830 -18.07 1.90 -13.95
CA PHE A 830 -18.90 1.05 -14.80
C PHE A 830 -18.66 1.31 -16.29
N THR A 831 -19.09 0.36 -17.11
CA THR A 831 -19.10 0.44 -18.56
C THR A 831 -20.33 -0.29 -19.11
N VAL A 832 -20.72 0.02 -20.34
CA VAL A 832 -21.91 -0.55 -20.97
C VAL A 832 -21.54 -1.05 -22.37
N SER A 833 -21.96 -2.28 -22.68
CA SER A 833 -21.93 -2.86 -24.03
C SER A 833 -23.32 -2.87 -24.65
N ASP A 834 -23.44 -3.46 -25.84
CA ASP A 834 -24.75 -3.72 -26.49
C ASP A 834 -25.59 -4.78 -25.76
N LYS A 835 -25.04 -5.50 -24.76
CA LYS A 835 -25.73 -6.60 -24.07
C LYS A 835 -25.75 -6.48 -22.55
N ALA A 836 -24.83 -5.72 -21.95
CA ALA A 836 -24.70 -5.74 -20.51
C ALA A 836 -24.12 -4.45 -19.95
N VAL A 837 -24.48 -4.15 -18.71
CA VAL A 837 -23.77 -3.20 -17.84
C VAL A 837 -22.76 -3.99 -17.01
N THR A 838 -21.50 -3.59 -17.05
CA THR A 838 -20.44 -4.16 -16.20
C THR A 838 -19.98 -3.09 -15.22
N PHE A 839 -19.94 -3.42 -13.94
CA PHE A 839 -19.62 -2.45 -12.89
C PHE A 839 -18.72 -3.07 -11.82
N VAL A 840 -17.92 -2.22 -11.20
CA VAL A 840 -17.11 -2.53 -10.02
C VAL A 840 -17.93 -2.22 -8.78
N HIS A 841 -18.13 -3.22 -7.95
CA HIS A 841 -18.93 -3.13 -6.73
C HIS A 841 -18.04 -3.39 -5.52
N ALA A 842 -17.92 -2.44 -4.62
CA ALA A 842 -17.08 -2.48 -3.44
C ALA A 842 -17.79 -1.90 -2.22
N PHE A 843 -17.37 -2.28 -1.03
CA PHE A 843 -17.68 -1.51 0.17
C PHE A 843 -16.84 -0.23 0.17
N GLU A 844 -17.44 0.89 0.52
CA GLU A 844 -16.74 2.16 0.60
C GLU A 844 -15.70 2.14 1.72
N GLU A 845 -16.06 1.51 2.84
CA GLU A 845 -15.13 1.17 3.95
C GLU A 845 -15.74 0.04 4.76
N PRO A 846 -15.07 -1.10 4.90
CA PRO A 846 -15.52 -2.15 5.80
C PRO A 846 -15.34 -1.68 7.26
N ASN A 847 -16.39 -1.84 8.06
CA ASN A 847 -16.33 -1.64 9.51
C ASN A 847 -15.59 -2.83 10.15
N GLY A 848 -14.27 -2.83 10.08
CA GLY A 848 -13.44 -3.89 10.62
C GLY A 848 -12.34 -4.35 9.66
N PRO A 849 -11.69 -5.49 9.92
CA PRO A 849 -10.67 -6.03 9.03
C PRO A 849 -11.21 -6.25 7.63
N VAL A 850 -10.47 -5.77 6.61
CA VAL A 850 -10.83 -5.95 5.22
C VAL A 850 -10.72 -7.42 4.83
N HIS A 851 -11.78 -7.99 4.26
CA HIS A 851 -11.78 -9.36 3.73
C HIS A 851 -11.75 -9.36 2.20
N ASN A 852 -11.33 -10.47 1.59
CA ASN A 852 -11.32 -10.59 0.13
C ASN A 852 -12.69 -10.28 -0.52
N ALA A 853 -13.80 -10.59 0.17
CA ALA A 853 -15.14 -10.28 -0.30
C ALA A 853 -15.46 -8.77 -0.34
N ASP A 854 -14.74 -7.98 0.46
CA ASP A 854 -14.94 -6.53 0.60
C ASP A 854 -14.17 -5.74 -0.46
N LEU A 855 -13.19 -6.37 -1.10
CA LEU A 855 -12.43 -5.75 -2.18
C LEU A 855 -13.33 -5.46 -3.39
N PRO A 856 -13.00 -4.44 -4.20
CA PRO A 856 -13.68 -4.15 -5.44
C PRO A 856 -13.78 -5.38 -6.35
N LYS A 857 -14.97 -5.72 -6.80
CA LYS A 857 -15.26 -6.90 -7.64
C LYS A 857 -16.11 -6.53 -8.84
N LEU A 858 -15.78 -7.14 -9.97
CA LEU A 858 -16.54 -6.97 -11.21
C LEU A 858 -17.82 -7.81 -11.22
N TRP A 859 -18.91 -7.12 -11.53
CA TRP A 859 -20.23 -7.71 -11.76
C TRP A 859 -20.74 -7.31 -13.14
N GLN A 860 -21.56 -8.16 -13.73
CA GLN A 860 -22.19 -7.88 -15.01
C GLN A 860 -23.69 -8.18 -14.93
N LEU A 861 -24.50 -7.19 -15.34
CA LEU A 861 -25.96 -7.26 -15.42
C LEU A 861 -26.38 -7.24 -16.89
N PRO A 862 -27.13 -8.26 -17.39
CA PRO A 862 -27.66 -8.24 -18.76
C PRO A 862 -28.68 -7.09 -18.96
N LEU A 863 -28.59 -6.37 -20.08
CA LEU A 863 -29.59 -5.32 -20.43
C LEU A 863 -30.96 -5.89 -20.69
N ALA A 864 -31.09 -7.18 -21.04
CA ALA A 864 -32.35 -7.89 -21.18
C ALA A 864 -33.05 -8.21 -19.84
N GLY A 865 -32.42 -7.80 -18.71
CA GLY A 865 -32.89 -8.10 -17.36
C GLY A 865 -32.29 -9.34 -16.76
N GLY A 866 -32.48 -9.53 -15.46
CA GLY A 866 -31.94 -10.62 -14.67
C GLY A 866 -31.18 -10.16 -13.46
N THR A 867 -30.37 -11.06 -12.87
CA THR A 867 -29.55 -10.75 -11.70
C THR A 867 -28.07 -10.52 -12.10
N PRO A 868 -27.37 -9.60 -11.43
CA PRO A 868 -25.94 -9.43 -11.63
C PRO A 868 -25.16 -10.73 -11.38
N ARG A 869 -24.11 -10.96 -12.17
CA ARG A 869 -23.24 -12.12 -12.06
C ARG A 869 -21.78 -11.67 -11.91
N ARG A 870 -21.01 -12.41 -11.11
CA ARG A 870 -19.57 -12.18 -11.03
C ARG A 870 -18.93 -12.39 -12.40
N VAL A 871 -18.11 -11.43 -12.83
CA VAL A 871 -17.32 -11.56 -14.07
C VAL A 871 -16.21 -12.56 -13.89
N SER A 872 -15.55 -12.55 -12.74
CA SER A 872 -14.38 -13.37 -12.43
C SER A 872 -14.37 -13.76 -10.96
N CYS A 873 -13.82 -14.95 -10.65
CA CYS A 873 -13.56 -15.40 -9.29
C CYS A 873 -12.14 -15.09 -8.81
N ASN A 874 -11.39 -14.28 -9.54
CA ASN A 874 -10.08 -13.81 -9.09
C ASN A 874 -10.16 -13.18 -7.71
N ARG A 875 -9.20 -13.48 -6.85
CA ARG A 875 -9.25 -13.11 -5.43
C ARG A 875 -8.95 -11.63 -5.18
N GLY A 876 -8.02 -11.04 -5.93
CA GLY A 876 -7.63 -9.64 -5.78
C GLY A 876 -8.70 -8.63 -6.17
N GLY A 877 -8.39 -7.36 -5.99
CA GLY A 877 -9.20 -6.25 -6.45
C GLY A 877 -9.31 -6.23 -7.98
N GLN A 878 -10.46 -5.79 -8.48
CA GLN A 878 -10.81 -5.73 -9.90
C GLN A 878 -11.29 -4.32 -10.22
N TYR A 879 -10.65 -3.65 -11.20
CA TYR A 879 -10.83 -2.21 -11.41
C TYR A 879 -11.03 -1.86 -12.88
N VAL A 880 -11.61 -0.70 -13.13
CA VAL A 880 -11.66 -0.01 -14.42
C VAL A 880 -12.05 -0.92 -15.59
N PRO A 881 -13.31 -1.38 -15.63
CA PRO A 881 -13.78 -2.24 -16.72
C PRO A 881 -13.89 -1.49 -18.03
N ALA A 882 -13.49 -2.15 -19.12
CA ALA A 882 -13.70 -1.71 -20.49
C ALA A 882 -14.56 -2.74 -21.22
N ALA A 883 -15.79 -2.37 -21.58
CA ALA A 883 -16.68 -3.25 -22.32
C ALA A 883 -16.30 -3.27 -23.81
N ASP A 884 -16.39 -4.46 -24.40
CA ASP A 884 -16.39 -4.68 -25.82
C ASP A 884 -17.79 -5.10 -26.27
N ARG A 885 -17.94 -5.82 -27.35
CA ARG A 885 -19.22 -6.36 -27.82
C ARG A 885 -19.70 -7.51 -26.93
N GLY A 886 -21.00 -7.62 -26.75
CA GLY A 886 -21.62 -8.73 -26.02
C GLY A 886 -21.33 -8.67 -24.52
N THR A 887 -20.77 -9.75 -23.99
CA THR A 887 -20.41 -9.87 -22.57
C THR A 887 -18.90 -9.83 -22.34
N ARG A 888 -18.11 -9.59 -23.37
CA ARG A 888 -16.65 -9.47 -23.24
C ARG A 888 -16.30 -8.20 -22.48
N VAL A 889 -15.40 -8.35 -21.53
CA VAL A 889 -14.90 -7.22 -20.75
C VAL A 889 -13.40 -7.41 -20.47
N LEU A 890 -12.66 -6.30 -20.55
CA LEU A 890 -11.30 -6.17 -20.07
C LEU A 890 -11.32 -5.40 -18.75
N TRP A 891 -10.39 -5.69 -17.85
CA TRP A 891 -10.25 -4.94 -16.60
C TRP A 891 -8.85 -5.03 -16.04
N LEU A 892 -8.54 -4.17 -15.09
CA LEU A 892 -7.32 -4.24 -14.29
C LEU A 892 -7.55 -5.18 -13.10
N ASP A 893 -6.70 -6.19 -12.96
CA ASP A 893 -6.78 -7.25 -11.93
C ASP A 893 -5.52 -7.26 -11.06
N ALA A 894 -5.68 -7.19 -9.75
CA ALA A 894 -4.57 -7.14 -8.81
C ALA A 894 -4.23 -8.51 -8.18
N THR A 895 -4.88 -9.60 -8.58
CA THR A 895 -4.78 -10.92 -7.94
C THR A 895 -3.35 -11.46 -7.87
N ALA A 896 -2.53 -11.20 -8.87
CA ALA A 896 -1.15 -11.70 -8.94
C ALA A 896 -0.13 -10.88 -8.12
N GLY A 897 -0.59 -9.99 -7.25
CA GLY A 897 0.29 -9.09 -6.47
C GLY A 897 0.88 -7.94 -7.27
N ARG A 898 0.37 -7.71 -8.45
CA ARG A 898 0.63 -6.61 -9.39
C ARG A 898 -0.65 -6.33 -10.15
N THR A 899 -0.72 -5.21 -10.84
CA THR A 899 -1.89 -4.88 -11.66
C THR A 899 -1.70 -5.41 -13.08
N ASP A 900 -2.53 -6.34 -13.51
CA ASP A 900 -2.52 -6.93 -14.84
C ASP A 900 -3.79 -6.51 -15.62
N LEU A 901 -3.67 -6.23 -16.91
CA LEU A 901 -4.81 -6.12 -17.81
C LEU A 901 -5.23 -7.52 -18.25
N VAL A 902 -6.45 -7.89 -17.93
CA VAL A 902 -6.99 -9.21 -18.22
C VAL A 902 -8.33 -9.13 -18.94
N VAL A 903 -8.79 -10.26 -19.51
CA VAL A 903 -10.04 -10.34 -20.27
C VAL A 903 -10.82 -11.61 -19.97
N ARG A 904 -12.16 -11.50 -20.02
CA ARG A 904 -13.10 -12.64 -20.12
C ARG A 904 -14.14 -12.38 -21.19
N GLU A 905 -14.53 -13.46 -21.85
CA GLU A 905 -15.59 -13.46 -22.87
C GLU A 905 -16.99 -13.53 -22.24
N ARG A 906 -17.11 -14.16 -21.07
CA ARG A 906 -18.37 -14.37 -20.36
C ARG A 906 -18.18 -14.33 -18.85
N PRO A 907 -19.17 -13.89 -18.09
CA PRO A 907 -19.14 -13.95 -16.64
C PRO A 907 -18.94 -15.40 -16.13
N THR A 908 -18.23 -15.56 -15.03
CA THR A 908 -18.07 -16.84 -14.34
C THR A 908 -19.40 -17.29 -13.73
N GLY A 909 -20.14 -16.35 -13.17
CA GLY A 909 -21.43 -16.60 -12.53
C GLY A 909 -21.36 -16.47 -11.02
N THR A 910 -21.28 -17.61 -10.32
CA THR A 910 -21.15 -17.64 -8.86
C THR A 910 -19.72 -18.00 -8.46
N CYS A 911 -19.17 -17.34 -7.48
CA CYS A 911 -17.94 -17.65 -6.81
C CYS A 911 -18.23 -18.07 -5.37
#